data_65a34b56161e397c2a7fa2a55dea1ac5
#
_entry.id   65a34b56161e397c2a7fa2a55dea1ac5
#
_cell.length_a   1.000
_cell.length_b   1.000
_cell.length_c   1.000
_cell.angle_alpha   90.00
_cell.angle_beta   90.00
_cell.angle_gamma   90.00
#
_symmetry.space_group_name_H-M   'P 1'
#
loop_
_entity.id
_entity.type
_entity.pdbx_description
1 polymer ?
#
loop_
_entity_poly.entity_id
_entity_poly.type
_entity_poly.pdbx_seq_one_letter_code
_entity_poly.pdbx_strand_id
1 'polypeptide(L)'
;MPFQLSPGVNVTEIDLTTVIPAVATTDAAIAGVFKWGPVGKPSLVVSEPELANEFGKPTSDNAETWFTAANFLAYSNRLHVSRAHVSEGDAGRLGVYAVNNADYLVVHDTADATTAGILDSHVLTDMTPGIDDGQQFNLDSSTITFNAGDLAVIANTSTNSFEGLSTALTILEGEAVTITSDPTGDLPSGLSNTTTYYVMNVGNDLQSFELHTDLNGTVASFVDQGSGDLVMEREGSTRITFTSGTYSGTTGSINIEFHDADMSFNAVANNTTMSSSTTMLAHVIKNEEHYESGTHSFDSSVLWAAKYPGALGDSLKVSVCTSAAAFSSNIGLTSVTLAINVGANTGSISGASNTVVEGITANFTTGDVIKVGNTQVGTQYLEITEIGSPGAGNSASVSFSQNLTISENVSMTDVGISRLWQYWDQVEAAPGTSDYVRLNGNTAASDELHVVVVDEDGEISGIPGTILEVWQGLSRATDAKGPDGEGIYYPEVINQSSKWVWWTNHDADAPAATADLVASSSETVPTTMSFRGGRDVGTESSATLGSILRAYDVFKSPEDIDISLVLGGKSRGVNDVTVSQYIIDNVCERRKDCVAFISPAYRDVVNNATDITEDVVNFRNNLSRSSSYAVMDSGYKYQYDKYNDVYRWLPLNGDVAGLCAYTDDSRDPWWSPAGFNRGAIKNAVKLAWNPKKGERDILYKNGVNPVVNFPGQGIVLFGDKTLLSKPSAFDRINVRRLFIVLEKAIATASKFTLFEFNDEFTRASFVNLVTPFLRDVQGRRGITDFAVICDETNNTGEVIDRNEFVGDIYIKPARSINFIQLNFVAVRTGVEFSEVIGQF
;
A
#
# COMPACT_ATOMS: atom_id res chain seq x y z
N MET A 1 -61.58 -4.95 -1.19
CA MET A 1 -61.75 -5.84 -2.37
C MET A 1 -63.20 -5.75 -2.78
N PRO A 2 -63.53 -5.44 -4.04
CA PRO A 2 -64.90 -5.46 -4.46
C PRO A 2 -65.37 -6.92 -4.56
N PHE A 3 -66.37 -7.24 -3.77
CA PHE A 3 -67.05 -8.53 -3.83
C PHE A 3 -67.79 -8.66 -5.18
N GLN A 4 -67.49 -9.68 -5.94
CA GLN A 4 -68.25 -10.01 -7.17
C GLN A 4 -69.59 -10.66 -6.76
N LEU A 5 -70.64 -9.97 -7.09
CA LEU A 5 -72.03 -10.38 -6.78
C LEU A 5 -72.69 -11.31 -7.83
N SER A 6 -71.98 -11.61 -8.90
CA SER A 6 -72.45 -12.54 -9.94
C SER A 6 -71.51 -13.75 -10.04
N PRO A 7 -71.99 -14.92 -10.47
CA PRO A 7 -71.10 -16.05 -10.73
C PRO A 7 -70.02 -15.72 -11.75
N GLY A 8 -68.77 -15.83 -11.40
CA GLY A 8 -67.62 -15.59 -12.25
C GLY A 8 -66.34 -16.15 -11.60
N VAL A 9 -65.32 -16.36 -12.40
CA VAL A 9 -64.00 -16.85 -11.96
C VAL A 9 -63.18 -15.61 -11.61
N ASN A 10 -62.75 -15.51 -10.37
CA ASN A 10 -61.82 -14.45 -9.92
C ASN A 10 -60.39 -15.01 -10.03
N VAL A 11 -59.60 -14.46 -10.91
CA VAL A 11 -58.19 -14.82 -11.05
C VAL A 11 -57.36 -13.79 -10.30
N THR A 12 -56.73 -14.17 -9.22
CA THR A 12 -55.72 -13.36 -8.52
C THR A 12 -54.35 -13.91 -8.89
N GLU A 13 -53.52 -13.15 -9.54
CA GLU A 13 -52.09 -13.43 -9.63
C GLU A 13 -51.45 -13.04 -8.31
N ILE A 14 -50.94 -14.04 -7.59
CA ILE A 14 -50.07 -13.85 -6.46
C ILE A 14 -48.68 -14.26 -6.97
N ASP A 15 -47.80 -13.28 -7.18
CA ASP A 15 -46.42 -13.57 -7.49
C ASP A 15 -45.70 -14.05 -6.21
N LEU A 16 -45.52 -15.36 -6.09
CA LEU A 16 -44.77 -16.06 -5.04
C LEU A 16 -43.36 -16.45 -5.54
N THR A 17 -42.89 -15.90 -6.64
CA THR A 17 -41.55 -16.18 -7.16
C THR A 17 -40.50 -15.49 -6.30
N THR A 18 -40.25 -15.99 -5.10
CA THR A 18 -38.99 -15.80 -4.41
C THR A 18 -37.92 -16.57 -5.15
N VAL A 19 -37.17 -15.88 -5.99
CA VAL A 19 -36.02 -16.44 -6.68
C VAL A 19 -34.83 -16.44 -5.72
N ILE A 20 -34.16 -17.59 -5.58
CA ILE A 20 -32.88 -17.65 -4.86
C ILE A 20 -31.89 -16.76 -5.61
N PRO A 21 -31.34 -15.72 -4.95
CA PRO A 21 -30.43 -14.79 -5.62
C PRO A 21 -29.18 -15.50 -6.11
N ALA A 22 -28.67 -15.09 -7.27
CA ALA A 22 -27.37 -15.53 -7.75
C ALA A 22 -26.28 -15.05 -6.77
N VAL A 23 -25.42 -15.95 -6.37
CA VAL A 23 -24.31 -15.67 -5.46
C VAL A 23 -23.05 -15.43 -6.26
N ALA A 24 -22.27 -14.40 -5.89
CA ALA A 24 -20.96 -14.16 -6.48
C ALA A 24 -20.00 -15.32 -6.12
N THR A 25 -19.41 -15.94 -7.13
CA THR A 25 -18.52 -17.09 -6.99
C THR A 25 -17.10 -16.81 -7.49
N THR A 26 -16.94 -15.70 -8.19
CA THR A 26 -15.69 -15.27 -8.83
C THR A 26 -14.90 -14.27 -8.03
N ASP A 27 -15.44 -13.78 -6.91
CA ASP A 27 -14.80 -12.77 -6.06
C ASP A 27 -13.65 -13.39 -5.30
N ALA A 28 -12.46 -12.85 -5.51
CA ALA A 28 -11.25 -13.29 -4.83
C ALA A 28 -10.71 -12.24 -3.87
N ALA A 29 -9.88 -12.69 -2.94
CA ALA A 29 -9.18 -11.85 -1.99
C ALA A 29 -7.69 -12.15 -1.99
N ILE A 30 -6.87 -11.12 -1.87
CA ILE A 30 -5.43 -11.21 -1.63
C ILE A 30 -4.99 -10.17 -0.63
N ALA A 31 -4.04 -10.52 0.22
CA ALA A 31 -3.34 -9.54 1.05
C ALA A 31 -1.83 -9.69 0.90
N GLY A 32 -1.11 -8.57 0.99
CA GLY A 32 0.34 -8.60 0.86
C GLY A 32 0.99 -7.24 0.76
N VAL A 33 2.24 -7.25 0.35
CA VAL A 33 3.06 -6.04 0.21
C VAL A 33 2.77 -5.34 -1.11
N PHE A 34 2.29 -4.12 -1.03
CA PHE A 34 2.08 -3.21 -2.16
C PHE A 34 2.69 -1.85 -1.84
N LYS A 35 3.13 -1.13 -2.86
CA LYS A 35 3.82 0.16 -2.68
C LYS A 35 2.88 1.33 -2.41
N TRP A 36 1.63 1.26 -2.82
CA TRP A 36 0.61 2.30 -2.68
C TRP A 36 -0.74 1.70 -2.33
N GLY A 37 -1.76 2.53 -2.09
CA GLY A 37 -3.14 2.11 -1.89
C GLY A 37 -3.61 2.12 -0.43
N PRO A 38 -4.93 1.96 -0.23
CA PRO A 38 -5.55 2.03 1.09
C PRO A 38 -5.09 0.90 2.00
N VAL A 39 -5.07 1.21 3.29
CA VAL A 39 -4.70 0.31 4.36
C VAL A 39 -5.87 0.09 5.31
N GLY A 40 -6.02 -1.14 5.80
CA GLY A 40 -7.08 -1.51 6.75
C GLY A 40 -8.47 -1.65 6.12
N LYS A 41 -8.61 -1.35 4.84
CA LYS A 41 -9.83 -1.55 4.05
C LYS A 41 -9.44 -2.19 2.71
N PRO A 42 -10.10 -3.25 2.28
CA PRO A 42 -9.80 -3.86 0.99
C PRO A 42 -10.44 -3.06 -0.14
N SER A 43 -9.73 -2.91 -1.24
CA SER A 43 -10.24 -2.33 -2.48
C SER A 43 -10.59 -3.40 -3.49
N LEU A 44 -11.68 -3.19 -4.23
CA LEU A 44 -12.06 -4.03 -5.35
C LEU A 44 -11.37 -3.56 -6.63
N VAL A 45 -10.55 -4.41 -7.20
CA VAL A 45 -9.79 -4.17 -8.44
C VAL A 45 -10.35 -5.05 -9.56
N VAL A 46 -10.59 -4.47 -10.73
CA VAL A 46 -11.21 -5.17 -11.86
C VAL A 46 -10.24 -5.52 -12.98
N SER A 47 -9.03 -4.93 -12.98
CA SER A 47 -8.05 -5.14 -14.04
C SER A 47 -6.61 -4.93 -13.57
N GLU A 48 -5.65 -5.50 -14.31
CA GLU A 48 -4.21 -5.30 -14.04
C GLU A 48 -3.78 -3.81 -14.11
N PRO A 49 -4.23 -3.00 -15.09
CA PRO A 49 -3.92 -1.57 -15.09
C PRO A 49 -4.45 -0.82 -13.87
N GLU A 50 -5.62 -1.18 -13.39
CA GLU A 50 -6.21 -0.59 -12.18
C GLU A 50 -5.42 -0.99 -10.93
N LEU A 51 -5.00 -2.27 -10.85
CA LEU A 51 -4.09 -2.73 -9.79
C LEU A 51 -2.80 -1.89 -9.76
N ALA A 52 -2.20 -1.62 -10.92
CA ALA A 52 -1.00 -0.79 -11.01
C ALA A 52 -1.26 0.67 -10.64
N ASN A 53 -2.43 1.20 -10.97
CA ASN A 53 -2.80 2.59 -10.66
C ASN A 53 -3.15 2.80 -9.19
N GLU A 54 -3.78 1.82 -8.55
CA GLU A 54 -4.24 1.93 -7.17
C GLU A 54 -3.20 1.44 -6.16
N PHE A 55 -2.46 0.37 -6.48
CA PHE A 55 -1.51 -0.26 -5.57
C PHE A 55 -0.04 -0.09 -5.96
N GLY A 56 0.22 0.73 -6.98
CA GLY A 56 1.56 0.96 -7.51
C GLY A 56 2.02 -0.14 -8.46
N LYS A 57 3.06 0.16 -9.25
CA LYS A 57 3.68 -0.81 -10.16
C LYS A 57 4.44 -1.89 -9.39
N PRO A 58 4.61 -3.10 -9.96
CA PRO A 58 5.42 -4.13 -9.34
C PRO A 58 6.90 -3.74 -9.32
N THR A 59 7.56 -4.09 -8.24
CA THR A 59 9.01 -3.98 -8.09
C THR A 59 9.63 -5.36 -7.82
N SER A 60 10.94 -5.43 -7.64
CA SER A 60 11.58 -6.68 -7.21
C SER A 60 11.12 -7.12 -5.82
N ASP A 61 10.68 -6.17 -5.01
CA ASP A 61 10.34 -6.36 -3.61
C ASP A 61 8.96 -6.95 -3.37
N ASN A 62 8.02 -6.80 -4.33
CA ASN A 62 6.63 -7.24 -4.19
C ASN A 62 6.12 -8.07 -5.37
N ALA A 63 7.01 -8.51 -6.25
CA ALA A 63 6.65 -9.15 -7.51
C ALA A 63 5.80 -10.41 -7.34
N GLU A 64 6.11 -11.29 -6.39
CA GLU A 64 5.39 -12.55 -6.23
C GLU A 64 3.93 -12.32 -5.85
N THR A 65 3.66 -11.43 -4.88
CA THR A 65 2.30 -11.08 -4.47
C THR A 65 1.58 -10.26 -5.54
N TRP A 66 2.24 -9.24 -6.08
CA TRP A 66 1.66 -8.36 -7.07
C TRP A 66 1.23 -9.12 -8.34
N PHE A 67 2.13 -9.95 -8.88
CA PHE A 67 1.80 -10.77 -10.04
C PHE A 67 0.84 -11.92 -9.75
N THR A 68 0.76 -12.40 -8.50
CA THR A 68 -0.31 -13.33 -8.11
C THR A 68 -1.68 -12.66 -8.30
N ALA A 69 -1.83 -11.42 -7.85
CA ALA A 69 -3.04 -10.62 -8.07
C ALA A 69 -3.30 -10.37 -9.57
N ALA A 70 -2.30 -9.90 -10.31
CA ALA A 70 -2.40 -9.63 -11.74
C ALA A 70 -2.72 -10.89 -12.56
N ASN A 71 -2.14 -12.04 -12.20
CA ASN A 71 -2.41 -13.31 -12.87
C ASN A 71 -3.86 -13.78 -12.63
N PHE A 72 -4.41 -13.57 -11.44
CA PHE A 72 -5.83 -13.82 -11.18
C PHE A 72 -6.71 -12.91 -12.07
N LEU A 73 -6.39 -11.61 -12.14
CA LEU A 73 -7.12 -10.64 -12.96
C LEU A 73 -7.05 -10.94 -14.47
N ALA A 74 -6.12 -11.78 -14.93
CA ALA A 74 -6.13 -12.25 -16.30
C ALA A 74 -7.29 -13.23 -16.61
N TYR A 75 -7.94 -13.78 -15.59
CA TYR A 75 -9.04 -14.73 -15.71
C TYR A 75 -10.38 -14.17 -15.21
N SER A 76 -10.36 -13.25 -14.24
CA SER A 76 -11.53 -12.67 -13.59
C SER A 76 -11.34 -11.16 -13.46
N ASN A 77 -12.42 -10.45 -13.17
CA ASN A 77 -12.43 -9.01 -12.99
C ASN A 77 -12.90 -8.57 -11.57
N ARG A 78 -12.78 -9.46 -10.58
CA ARG A 78 -13.23 -9.17 -9.20
C ARG A 78 -12.22 -9.67 -8.19
N LEU A 79 -11.30 -8.78 -7.80
CA LEU A 79 -10.26 -9.09 -6.82
C LEU A 79 -10.27 -8.02 -5.71
N HIS A 80 -10.52 -8.44 -4.49
CA HIS A 80 -10.34 -7.60 -3.31
C HIS A 80 -8.88 -7.65 -2.85
N VAL A 81 -8.22 -6.51 -2.86
CA VAL A 81 -6.82 -6.37 -2.47
C VAL A 81 -6.73 -5.67 -1.12
N SER A 82 -6.00 -6.24 -0.18
CA SER A 82 -5.68 -5.63 1.11
C SER A 82 -4.18 -5.43 1.23
N ARG A 83 -3.77 -4.20 1.50
CA ARG A 83 -2.37 -3.86 1.66
C ARG A 83 -1.88 -4.14 3.07
N ALA A 84 -0.76 -4.85 3.17
CA ALA A 84 -0.05 -5.04 4.44
C ALA A 84 0.54 -3.72 4.92
N HIS A 85 0.47 -3.51 6.23
CA HIS A 85 0.84 -2.25 6.87
C HIS A 85 1.46 -2.56 8.24
N VAL A 86 2.36 -1.74 8.68
CA VAL A 86 2.99 -1.82 9.98
C VAL A 86 1.97 -1.52 11.10
N SER A 87 2.22 -1.93 12.33
CA SER A 87 1.25 -1.83 13.44
C SER A 87 0.88 -0.40 13.83
N GLU A 88 -0.24 -0.23 14.54
CA GLU A 88 -0.74 1.09 14.93
C GLU A 88 0.21 1.86 15.85
N GLY A 89 1.06 1.17 16.63
CA GLY A 89 2.14 1.80 17.39
C GLY A 89 3.19 2.46 16.50
N ASP A 90 3.37 1.94 15.29
CA ASP A 90 4.28 2.48 14.27
C ASP A 90 3.59 3.48 13.34
N ALA A 91 2.28 3.50 13.34
CA ALA A 91 1.46 4.31 12.43
C ALA A 91 1.78 5.81 12.54
N GLY A 92 2.13 6.30 13.73
CA GLY A 92 2.53 7.69 13.93
C GLY A 92 3.83 8.09 13.21
N ARG A 93 4.59 7.12 12.67
CA ARG A 93 5.86 7.37 11.97
C ARG A 93 5.81 7.09 10.47
N LEU A 94 4.67 6.67 9.95
CA LEU A 94 4.51 6.21 8.57
C LEU A 94 3.73 7.18 7.69
N GLY A 95 3.25 8.29 8.25
CA GLY A 95 2.57 9.33 7.51
C GLY A 95 3.55 10.08 6.62
N VAL A 96 3.21 10.19 5.35
CA VAL A 96 3.90 11.09 4.44
C VAL A 96 3.18 12.41 4.48
N TYR A 97 3.89 13.47 4.80
CA TYR A 97 3.35 14.82 4.91
C TYR A 97 4.27 15.83 4.25
N ALA A 98 3.68 16.90 3.76
CA ALA A 98 4.40 18.05 3.26
C ALA A 98 4.39 19.15 4.31
N VAL A 99 5.51 19.73 4.53
CA VAL A 99 5.68 20.81 5.46
C VAL A 99 6.13 22.07 4.74
N ASN A 100 5.55 23.20 5.11
CA ASN A 100 5.70 24.47 4.39
C ASN A 100 7.17 24.88 4.23
N ASN A 101 7.65 24.90 2.99
CA ASN A 101 8.98 25.39 2.53
C ASN A 101 10.19 25.03 3.38
N ALA A 102 10.11 23.98 4.19
CA ALA A 102 11.19 23.62 5.07
C ALA A 102 11.33 22.13 5.18
N ASP A 103 12.52 21.65 4.98
CA ASP A 103 12.94 20.40 5.54
C ASP A 103 13.04 20.59 7.05
N TYR A 104 12.29 19.82 7.83
CA TYR A 104 12.35 19.93 9.28
C TYR A 104 13.45 19.05 9.84
N LEU A 105 14.34 19.69 10.56
CA LEU A 105 15.13 19.02 11.57
C LEU A 105 14.39 19.10 12.90
N VAL A 106 13.89 18.00 13.42
CA VAL A 106 13.39 17.95 14.79
C VAL A 106 14.58 17.72 15.70
N VAL A 107 14.96 18.75 16.43
CA VAL A 107 15.97 18.66 17.46
C VAL A 107 15.27 18.57 18.81
N HIS A 108 15.59 17.55 19.58
CA HIS A 108 15.04 17.37 20.91
C HIS A 108 15.91 18.14 21.93
N ASP A 109 15.27 18.95 22.73
CA ASP A 109 15.89 19.73 23.81
C ASP A 109 15.58 19.08 25.17
N THR A 110 16.57 19.15 26.07
CA THR A 110 16.33 18.90 27.50
C THR A 110 15.85 20.18 28.15
N ALA A 111 14.56 20.41 28.25
CA ALA A 111 13.97 21.58 28.87
C ALA A 111 14.29 21.74 30.37
N ASP A 112 14.91 20.77 30.98
CA ASP A 112 15.28 20.80 32.39
C ASP A 112 16.61 20.09 32.64
N ALA A 113 17.66 20.88 32.89
CA ALA A 113 19.00 20.40 33.20
C ALA A 113 19.07 19.52 34.46
N THR A 114 17.97 19.32 35.17
CA THR A 114 17.91 18.53 36.40
C THR A 114 17.34 17.10 36.18
N THR A 115 16.76 16.84 34.99
CA THR A 115 16.24 15.50 34.67
C THR A 115 16.94 15.00 33.40
N ALA A 116 17.97 14.23 33.58
CA ALA A 116 18.69 13.61 32.47
C ALA A 116 17.68 12.70 31.69
N GLY A 117 17.43 13.02 30.43
CA GLY A 117 16.88 12.07 29.52
C GLY A 117 15.56 12.38 28.82
N ILE A 118 14.94 13.55 28.97
CA ILE A 118 13.76 13.91 28.19
C ILE A 118 14.07 15.10 27.29
N LEU A 119 14.14 14.83 26.00
CA LEU A 119 14.32 15.86 24.98
C LEU A 119 12.94 16.35 24.52
N ASP A 120 12.63 17.62 24.72
CA ASP A 120 11.49 18.25 24.02
C ASP A 120 11.89 18.54 22.57
N SER A 121 10.95 18.30 21.65
CA SER A 121 11.20 18.50 20.22
C SER A 121 11.20 19.97 19.85
N HIS A 122 12.28 20.46 19.30
CA HIS A 122 12.36 21.76 18.66
C HIS A 122 12.40 21.62 17.15
N VAL A 123 11.62 22.44 16.48
CA VAL A 123 11.58 22.50 15.01
C VAL A 123 12.44 23.65 14.56
N LEU A 124 13.45 23.38 13.75
CA LEU A 124 14.24 24.41 13.07
C LEU A 124 13.55 24.74 11.75
N THR A 125 13.04 25.96 11.61
CA THR A 125 12.43 26.45 10.36
C THR A 125 13.50 27.16 9.51
N ASP A 126 13.29 27.20 8.20
CA ASP A 126 14.18 27.78 7.18
C ASP A 126 15.44 26.94 6.86
N MET A 127 15.26 25.72 6.54
CA MET A 127 16.31 24.83 6.03
C MET A 127 16.05 24.55 4.55
N THR A 128 16.84 25.11 3.65
CA THR A 128 16.82 24.79 2.22
C THR A 128 17.95 23.85 1.84
N PRO A 129 17.82 23.16 0.66
CA PRO A 129 18.65 22.02 0.27
C PRO A 129 20.15 22.29 0.25
N GLY A 130 20.91 21.39 0.81
CA GLY A 130 22.35 21.24 0.65
C GLY A 130 23.16 21.51 1.93
N ILE A 131 23.18 20.54 2.84
CA ILE A 131 24.26 20.45 3.81
C ILE A 131 25.22 19.35 3.39
N ASP A 132 26.48 19.76 3.20
CA ASP A 132 27.60 18.84 3.11
C ASP A 132 28.01 18.35 4.50
N ASP A 133 28.53 17.14 4.60
CA ASP A 133 29.09 16.58 5.82
C ASP A 133 29.96 17.59 6.54
N GLY A 134 29.69 17.84 7.82
CA GLY A 134 30.49 18.70 8.68
C GLY A 134 30.13 20.21 8.70
N GLN A 135 28.95 20.59 8.19
CA GLN A 135 28.49 21.98 8.32
C GLN A 135 28.16 22.37 9.77
N GLN A 136 28.51 23.63 10.11
CA GLN A 136 28.32 24.18 11.45
C GLN A 136 27.10 25.07 11.52
N PHE A 137 26.26 24.88 12.55
CA PHE A 137 25.10 25.73 12.85
C PHE A 137 25.38 26.61 14.06
N ASN A 138 25.02 27.89 13.96
CA ASN A 138 25.04 28.81 15.10
C ASN A 138 23.61 28.91 15.66
N LEU A 139 23.42 28.47 16.89
CA LEU A 139 22.14 28.58 17.62
C LEU A 139 22.26 29.74 18.65
N ASP A 140 21.27 30.62 18.69
CA ASP A 140 21.23 31.73 19.63
C ASP A 140 20.21 31.43 20.72
N SER A 141 20.60 30.79 21.79
CA SER A 141 20.15 30.92 23.16
C SER A 141 20.51 29.74 24.08
N SER A 142 20.50 30.01 25.35
CA SER A 142 20.62 29.19 26.58
C SER A 142 20.66 27.65 26.42
N THR A 143 21.78 27.09 26.73
CA THR A 143 22.11 25.71 27.07
C THR A 143 21.28 24.65 26.39
N ILE A 144 21.57 24.36 25.15
CA ILE A 144 21.05 23.15 24.47
C ILE A 144 22.16 22.11 24.55
N THR A 145 21.94 21.05 25.30
CA THR A 145 22.84 19.90 25.33
C THR A 145 22.23 18.87 24.38
N PHE A 146 22.84 18.65 23.24
CA PHE A 146 22.45 17.59 22.33
C PHE A 146 23.13 16.31 22.82
N ASN A 147 22.34 15.39 23.37
CA ASN A 147 22.76 14.01 23.45
C ASN A 147 22.49 13.38 22.10
N ALA A 148 23.51 12.80 21.50
CA ALA A 148 23.36 12.03 20.26
C ALA A 148 22.12 11.16 20.36
N GLY A 149 21.17 11.33 19.43
CA GLY A 149 19.81 10.76 19.51
C GLY A 149 19.76 9.24 19.35
N ASP A 150 20.75 8.59 19.87
CA ASP A 150 20.97 7.20 19.81
C ASP A 150 20.33 6.53 21.01
N LEU A 151 19.71 5.40 20.75
CA LEU A 151 19.19 4.54 21.77
C LEU A 151 20.39 3.99 22.58
N ALA A 152 20.78 4.68 23.65
CA ALA A 152 21.70 4.12 24.61
C ALA A 152 21.05 2.85 25.21
N VAL A 153 21.69 1.72 25.04
CA VAL A 153 21.19 0.43 25.48
C VAL A 153 22.22 -0.28 26.36
N ILE A 154 21.75 -1.09 27.28
CA ILE A 154 22.58 -1.96 28.10
C ILE A 154 22.34 -3.43 27.70
N ALA A 155 23.40 -4.13 27.42
CA ALA A 155 23.34 -5.57 27.14
C ALA A 155 23.22 -6.39 28.42
N ASN A 156 22.22 -7.28 28.47
CA ASN A 156 22.02 -8.22 29.57
C ASN A 156 22.44 -9.64 29.15
N THR A 157 23.63 -10.08 29.56
CA THR A 157 24.14 -11.38 29.15
C THR A 157 23.40 -12.57 29.75
N SER A 158 22.62 -12.39 30.81
CA SER A 158 21.89 -13.50 31.46
C SER A 158 20.60 -13.84 30.72
N THR A 159 20.00 -12.87 30.04
CA THR A 159 18.77 -13.04 29.27
C THR A 159 18.99 -12.93 27.77
N ASN A 160 20.18 -12.55 27.34
CA ASN A 160 20.55 -12.28 25.94
C ASN A 160 19.66 -11.20 25.32
N SER A 161 19.34 -10.18 26.11
CA SER A 161 18.45 -9.07 25.76
C SER A 161 19.14 -7.74 26.01
N PHE A 162 18.56 -6.70 25.48
CA PHE A 162 18.98 -5.30 25.68
C PHE A 162 17.90 -4.54 26.46
N GLU A 163 18.33 -3.58 27.24
CA GLU A 163 17.47 -2.65 27.96
C GLU A 163 17.81 -1.23 27.54
N GLY A 164 16.80 -0.46 27.14
CA GLY A 164 16.94 0.95 26.82
C GLY A 164 17.19 1.79 28.07
N LEU A 165 18.16 2.70 28.04
CA LEU A 165 18.49 3.59 29.16
C LEU A 165 17.53 4.77 29.30
N SER A 166 16.61 4.97 28.35
CA SER A 166 15.65 6.08 28.35
C SER A 166 14.21 5.59 28.29
N THR A 167 13.36 6.10 29.16
CA THR A 167 11.93 5.81 29.22
C THR A 167 11.11 6.38 28.07
N ALA A 168 11.70 7.13 27.16
CA ALA A 168 11.03 7.77 26.03
C ALA A 168 11.21 7.05 24.69
N LEU A 169 11.79 5.87 24.70
CA LEU A 169 12.14 5.14 23.48
C LEU A 169 11.04 4.17 23.08
N THR A 170 10.36 4.47 22.00
CA THR A 170 9.48 3.51 21.32
C THR A 170 10.33 2.60 20.45
N ILE A 171 10.75 1.49 20.99
CA ILE A 171 11.38 0.39 20.24
C ILE A 171 10.30 -0.47 19.65
N LEU A 172 10.41 -0.80 18.38
CA LEU A 172 9.37 -1.49 17.64
C LEU A 172 9.83 -2.90 17.24
N GLU A 173 8.96 -3.86 17.45
CA GLU A 173 9.23 -5.24 17.06
C GLU A 173 9.36 -5.37 15.54
N GLY A 174 10.45 -5.96 15.07
CA GLY A 174 10.79 -6.11 13.66
C GLY A 174 11.56 -4.95 13.05
N GLU A 175 11.92 -3.94 13.84
CA GLU A 175 12.74 -2.80 13.40
C GLU A 175 14.16 -3.26 13.06
N ALA A 176 14.69 -2.83 11.91
CA ALA A 176 16.06 -3.08 11.49
C ALA A 176 17.01 -2.07 12.16
N VAL A 177 18.02 -2.56 12.81
CA VAL A 177 18.97 -1.76 13.58
C VAL A 177 20.41 -2.24 13.38
N THR A 178 21.37 -1.32 13.51
CA THR A 178 22.77 -1.67 13.72
C THR A 178 23.17 -1.28 15.14
N ILE A 179 24.19 -1.92 15.70
CA ILE A 179 24.66 -1.62 17.03
C ILE A 179 26.12 -1.16 16.97
N THR A 180 26.41 -0.05 17.61
CA THR A 180 27.76 0.50 17.70
C THR A 180 28.13 0.75 19.16
N SER A 181 29.40 0.89 19.46
CA SER A 181 29.90 1.38 20.76
C SER A 181 30.53 2.74 20.59
N ASP A 182 30.58 3.52 21.66
CA ASP A 182 31.35 4.77 21.69
C ASP A 182 32.74 4.52 21.09
N PRO A 183 33.38 5.48 20.39
CA PRO A 183 34.61 5.27 19.63
C PRO A 183 35.77 4.67 20.42
N THR A 184 35.66 4.62 21.75
CA THR A 184 36.66 4.01 22.66
C THR A 184 36.23 2.70 23.29
N GLY A 185 35.00 2.22 22.99
CA GLY A 185 34.41 1.00 23.54
C GLY A 185 34.45 -0.20 22.58
N ASP A 186 34.28 -1.39 23.14
CA ASP A 186 34.15 -2.64 22.39
C ASP A 186 32.69 -3.12 22.43
N LEU A 187 32.19 -3.57 21.28
CA LEU A 187 30.88 -4.22 21.21
C LEU A 187 30.88 -5.53 22.03
N PRO A 188 29.72 -5.95 22.56
CA PRO A 188 29.55 -7.28 23.12
C PRO A 188 30.06 -8.38 22.18
N SER A 189 30.85 -9.29 22.69
CA SER A 189 31.44 -10.37 21.87
C SER A 189 30.36 -11.23 21.24
N GLY A 190 30.33 -11.28 19.95
CA GLY A 190 29.29 -11.94 19.14
C GLY A 190 28.45 -10.99 18.31
N LEU A 191 28.52 -9.68 18.56
CA LEU A 191 27.86 -8.66 17.74
C LEU A 191 28.85 -7.96 16.81
N SER A 192 28.34 -7.36 15.74
CA SER A 192 29.12 -6.65 14.73
C SER A 192 28.44 -5.35 14.35
N ASN A 193 29.20 -4.27 14.25
CA ASN A 193 28.71 -2.97 13.79
C ASN A 193 28.39 -2.89 12.29
N THR A 194 28.69 -3.95 11.54
CA THR A 194 28.42 -4.05 10.10
C THR A 194 27.26 -5.00 9.81
N THR A 195 26.60 -5.52 10.83
CA THR A 195 25.50 -6.47 10.70
C THR A 195 24.21 -5.77 11.10
N THR A 196 23.22 -5.82 10.21
CA THR A 196 21.85 -5.41 10.54
C THR A 196 21.19 -6.48 11.40
N TYR A 197 20.64 -6.05 12.51
CA TYR A 197 19.86 -6.86 13.43
C TYR A 197 18.40 -6.40 13.40
N TYR A 198 17.51 -7.25 13.87
CA TYR A 198 16.09 -6.95 13.98
C TYR A 198 15.66 -7.01 15.44
N VAL A 199 14.96 -5.97 15.87
CA VAL A 199 14.42 -5.90 17.23
C VAL A 199 13.25 -6.87 17.36
N MET A 200 13.31 -7.77 18.33
CA MET A 200 12.27 -8.77 18.57
C MET A 200 12.00 -8.92 20.06
N ASN A 201 10.86 -9.54 20.39
CA ASN A 201 10.46 -9.81 21.77
C ASN A 201 10.49 -8.57 22.67
N VAL A 202 9.97 -7.46 22.16
CA VAL A 202 9.88 -6.20 22.90
C VAL A 202 8.99 -6.39 24.13
N GLY A 203 9.54 -6.09 25.31
CA GLY A 203 8.81 -6.20 26.57
C GLY A 203 7.61 -5.25 26.64
N ASN A 204 6.66 -5.57 27.51
CA ASN A 204 5.44 -4.74 27.70
C ASN A 204 5.74 -3.32 28.20
N ASP A 205 6.93 -3.10 28.74
CA ASP A 205 7.44 -1.81 29.18
C ASP A 205 8.08 -1.00 28.02
N LEU A 206 8.18 -1.59 26.83
CA LEU A 206 8.83 -1.03 25.64
C LEU A 206 10.32 -0.66 25.85
N GLN A 207 10.96 -1.25 26.85
CA GLN A 207 12.35 -0.95 27.22
C GLN A 207 13.29 -2.16 27.08
N SER A 208 12.75 -3.37 27.20
CA SER A 208 13.51 -4.60 27.02
C SER A 208 13.21 -5.25 25.66
N PHE A 209 14.25 -5.74 24.98
CA PHE A 209 14.11 -6.37 23.67
C PHE A 209 15.28 -7.31 23.38
N GLU A 210 15.12 -8.14 22.37
CA GLU A 210 16.18 -9.01 21.84
C GLU A 210 16.57 -8.56 20.43
N LEU A 211 17.83 -8.75 20.08
CA LEU A 211 18.32 -8.59 18.72
C LEU A 211 18.37 -9.93 18.01
N HIS A 212 17.85 -10.01 16.82
CA HIS A 212 17.85 -11.19 15.98
C HIS A 212 18.61 -10.92 14.69
N THR A 213 19.30 -11.94 14.17
CA THR A 213 20.03 -11.85 12.90
C THR A 213 19.10 -11.91 11.69
N ASP A 214 17.89 -12.32 11.88
CA ASP A 214 16.83 -12.32 10.86
C ASP A 214 15.45 -12.21 11.53
N LEU A 215 14.44 -11.81 10.75
CA LEU A 215 13.04 -11.66 11.21
C LEU A 215 12.37 -12.99 11.62
N ASN A 216 13.03 -14.12 11.43
CA ASN A 216 12.49 -15.47 11.65
C ASN A 216 13.07 -16.19 12.86
N GLY A 217 13.81 -15.51 13.71
CA GLY A 217 13.99 -15.98 15.07
C GLY A 217 15.34 -16.52 15.50
N THR A 218 16.44 -16.16 14.85
CA THR A 218 17.75 -16.47 15.43
C THR A 218 18.21 -15.31 16.30
N VAL A 219 18.13 -15.49 17.63
CA VAL A 219 18.63 -14.50 18.60
C VAL A 219 20.13 -14.30 18.41
N ALA A 220 20.55 -13.06 18.26
CA ALA A 220 21.96 -12.70 18.26
C ALA A 220 22.54 -12.93 19.67
N SER A 221 23.39 -13.93 19.83
CA SER A 221 23.94 -14.27 21.13
C SER A 221 25.26 -13.54 21.39
N PHE A 222 25.40 -13.01 22.59
CA PHE A 222 26.62 -12.36 23.08
C PHE A 222 26.98 -12.87 24.46
N VAL A 223 28.28 -12.88 24.79
CA VAL A 223 28.82 -13.48 25.99
C VAL A 223 29.36 -12.51 27.03
N ASP A 224 29.48 -11.25 26.67
CA ASP A 224 29.87 -10.14 27.55
C ASP A 224 29.04 -8.89 27.27
N GLN A 225 29.16 -7.87 28.08
CA GLN A 225 28.40 -6.64 27.97
C GLN A 225 29.06 -5.61 27.05
N GLY A 226 30.22 -5.90 26.48
CA GLY A 226 31.04 -4.90 25.81
C GLY A 226 31.65 -3.86 26.77
N SER A 227 32.16 -2.79 26.24
CA SER A 227 32.68 -1.65 27.02
C SER A 227 32.30 -0.34 26.32
N GLY A 228 32.07 0.70 27.11
CA GLY A 228 31.55 1.98 26.59
C GLY A 228 30.02 2.02 26.47
N ASP A 229 29.51 3.12 25.98
CA ASP A 229 28.07 3.29 25.76
C ASP A 229 27.69 2.57 24.46
N LEU A 230 26.79 1.63 24.55
CA LEU A 230 26.23 0.93 23.39
C LEU A 230 25.14 1.78 22.78
N VAL A 231 25.22 1.93 21.48
CA VAL A 231 24.33 2.74 20.69
C VAL A 231 23.65 1.87 19.62
N MET A 232 22.35 1.89 19.58
CA MET A 232 21.56 1.20 18.58
C MET A 232 21.12 2.18 17.51
N GLU A 233 21.49 1.93 16.28
CA GLU A 233 21.20 2.74 15.10
C GLU A 233 20.06 2.11 14.32
N ARG A 234 19.07 2.88 13.91
CA ARG A 234 17.91 2.40 13.15
C ARG A 234 18.20 2.47 11.65
N GLU A 235 18.05 1.39 10.94
CA GLU A 235 18.10 1.42 9.47
C GLU A 235 16.87 2.14 8.91
N GLY A 236 17.12 3.10 7.98
CA GLY A 236 16.07 3.84 7.30
C GLY A 236 15.45 4.98 8.12
N SER A 237 16.06 5.37 9.25
CA SER A 237 15.77 6.64 9.90
C SER A 237 16.85 7.65 9.54
N THR A 238 16.44 8.88 9.22
CA THR A 238 17.38 9.97 9.08
C THR A 238 18.11 10.15 10.40
N ARG A 239 19.37 9.86 10.38
CA ARG A 239 20.20 9.96 11.57
C ARG A 239 21.01 11.25 11.55
N ILE A 240 20.96 11.95 12.65
CA ILE A 240 21.76 13.12 12.90
C ILE A 240 22.74 12.77 14.02
N THR A 241 24.01 12.75 13.72
CA THR A 241 25.04 12.54 14.73
C THR A 241 25.70 13.87 15.07
N PHE A 242 25.69 14.22 16.34
CA PHE A 242 26.41 15.37 16.84
C PHE A 242 27.86 14.97 17.15
N THR A 243 28.80 15.39 16.31
CA THR A 243 30.20 14.95 16.44
C THR A 243 31.01 15.74 17.45
N SER A 244 30.61 16.97 17.81
CA SER A 244 31.20 17.71 18.91
C SER A 244 30.49 19.04 19.15
N GLY A 245 30.39 19.49 20.36
CA GLY A 245 30.00 20.84 20.71
C GLY A 245 29.31 20.94 22.05
N THR A 246 29.81 21.75 22.93
CA THR A 246 29.09 22.27 24.10
C THR A 246 28.65 23.68 23.79
N TYR A 247 27.34 23.88 23.83
CA TYR A 247 26.78 25.21 23.73
C TYR A 247 26.57 25.78 25.13
N SER A 248 27.22 26.89 25.43
CA SER A 248 26.95 27.65 26.65
C SER A 248 27.08 29.14 26.38
N GLY A 249 26.01 29.89 26.54
CA GLY A 249 25.97 31.32 26.32
C GLY A 249 25.36 31.76 25.00
N THR A 250 25.69 32.96 24.53
CA THR A 250 25.04 33.61 23.39
C THR A 250 25.57 33.18 22.01
N THR A 251 26.60 32.37 21.93
CA THR A 251 27.13 31.86 20.63
C THR A 251 27.84 30.52 20.83
N GLY A 252 27.48 29.56 20.03
CA GLY A 252 28.12 28.25 19.97
C GLY A 252 28.01 27.64 18.56
N SER A 253 28.90 26.73 18.21
CA SER A 253 28.84 25.99 16.99
C SER A 253 28.63 24.49 17.30
N ILE A 254 27.67 23.86 16.61
CA ILE A 254 27.42 22.44 16.71
C ILE A 254 27.75 21.82 15.37
N ASN A 255 28.60 20.80 15.40
CA ASN A 255 28.87 20.02 14.20
C ASN A 255 27.82 18.90 14.11
N ILE A 256 27.12 18.86 13.02
CA ILE A 256 26.08 17.87 12.73
C ILE A 256 26.55 17.04 11.54
N GLU A 257 26.54 15.73 11.70
CA GLU A 257 26.82 14.79 10.63
C GLU A 257 25.50 14.10 10.21
N PHE A 258 25.19 14.14 8.95
CA PHE A 258 24.02 13.50 8.39
C PHE A 258 24.43 12.17 7.77
N HIS A 259 23.69 11.12 8.10
CA HIS A 259 23.92 9.77 7.56
C HIS A 259 23.07 9.46 6.33
N ASP A 260 22.19 10.36 5.93
CA ASP A 260 21.41 10.24 4.71
C ASP A 260 21.84 11.31 3.70
N ALA A 261 22.37 10.87 2.57
CA ALA A 261 22.92 11.76 1.54
C ALA A 261 21.84 12.58 0.81
N ASP A 262 20.55 12.22 1.00
CA ASP A 262 19.44 12.87 0.31
C ASP A 262 18.77 13.99 1.12
N MET A 263 19.22 14.25 2.35
CA MET A 263 18.73 15.38 3.14
C MET A 263 19.55 16.63 2.88
N SER A 264 18.87 17.63 2.45
CA SER A 264 19.45 18.94 2.18
C SER A 264 18.80 20.02 3.05
N PHE A 265 19.60 20.88 3.67
CA PHE A 265 19.14 21.91 4.61
C PHE A 265 19.74 23.29 4.28
N ASN A 266 18.99 24.34 4.53
CA ASN A 266 19.56 25.69 4.53
C ASN A 266 20.22 26.01 5.85
N ALA A 267 21.27 26.81 5.78
CA ALA A 267 21.88 27.41 6.97
C ALA A 267 20.84 28.24 7.72
N VAL A 268 20.63 27.92 8.99
CA VAL A 268 19.72 28.68 9.85
C VAL A 268 20.32 30.07 10.10
N ALA A 269 19.54 31.12 9.87
CA ALA A 269 19.96 32.48 10.16
C ALA A 269 20.20 32.66 11.66
N ASN A 270 21.21 33.45 12.03
CA ASN A 270 21.40 33.88 13.41
C ASN A 270 20.10 34.50 13.95
N ASN A 271 19.61 34.04 15.08
CA ASN A 271 18.38 34.41 15.78
C ASN A 271 17.11 33.64 15.35
N THR A 272 17.19 32.45 14.85
CA THR A 272 16.02 31.62 14.65
C THR A 272 15.38 31.24 15.98
N THR A 273 14.11 31.58 16.17
CA THR A 273 13.39 31.23 17.39
C THR A 273 13.01 29.75 17.30
N MET A 274 13.51 28.94 18.22
CA MET A 274 13.07 27.55 18.31
C MET A 274 11.71 27.52 18.97
N SER A 275 10.70 27.00 18.29
CA SER A 275 9.40 26.73 18.88
C SER A 275 9.31 25.25 19.24
N SER A 276 8.92 24.97 20.48
CA SER A 276 8.61 23.59 20.89
C SER A 276 7.33 23.13 20.18
N SER A 277 7.45 22.15 19.33
CA SER A 277 6.30 21.43 18.79
C SER A 277 6.22 20.07 19.48
N THR A 278 5.27 19.91 20.37
CA THR A 278 5.07 18.66 21.12
C THR A 278 4.44 17.54 20.29
N THR A 279 4.20 17.72 19.00
CA THR A 279 3.43 16.77 18.22
C THR A 279 3.76 16.78 16.73
N MET A 280 4.98 16.44 16.38
CA MET A 280 5.21 15.91 15.02
C MET A 280 5.08 14.39 14.99
N LEU A 281 4.05 13.86 15.61
CA LEU A 281 3.57 12.53 15.27
C LEU A 281 2.83 12.69 13.95
N ALA A 282 3.46 12.29 12.88
CA ALA A 282 2.80 12.21 11.59
C ALA A 282 1.64 11.20 11.71
N HIS A 283 0.45 11.73 11.82
CA HIS A 283 -0.75 10.90 11.82
C HIS A 283 -0.92 10.28 10.44
N VAL A 284 -0.95 8.96 10.38
CA VAL A 284 -1.15 8.21 9.15
C VAL A 284 -2.60 8.29 8.75
N ILE A 285 -2.88 8.72 7.54
CA ILE A 285 -4.18 8.56 6.91
C ILE A 285 -4.18 7.21 6.21
N LYS A 286 -4.93 6.24 6.74
CA LYS A 286 -4.96 4.87 6.24
C LYS A 286 -5.79 4.72 4.97
N ASN A 287 -6.92 5.42 4.91
CA ASN A 287 -7.91 5.39 3.84
C ASN A 287 -8.86 6.59 3.97
N GLU A 288 -9.78 6.73 3.04
CA GLU A 288 -10.77 7.81 3.00
C GLU A 288 -11.65 7.87 4.26
N GLU A 289 -12.15 6.74 4.73
CA GLU A 289 -12.98 6.66 5.94
C GLU A 289 -12.22 7.14 7.20
N HIS A 290 -10.91 6.83 7.27
CA HIS A 290 -10.06 7.32 8.36
C HIS A 290 -9.86 8.84 8.26
N TYR A 291 -9.70 9.39 7.05
CA TYR A 291 -9.65 10.84 6.83
C TYR A 291 -10.97 11.50 7.24
N GLU A 292 -12.11 11.01 6.77
CA GLU A 292 -13.43 11.54 7.07
C GLU A 292 -13.81 11.46 8.56
N SER A 293 -13.32 10.46 9.27
CA SER A 293 -13.57 10.30 10.72
C SER A 293 -12.99 11.44 11.56
N GLY A 294 -12.06 12.23 11.01
CA GLY A 294 -11.41 13.34 11.71
C GLY A 294 -10.56 12.92 12.91
N THR A 295 -10.25 11.62 13.04
CA THR A 295 -9.44 11.10 14.18
C THR A 295 -7.96 11.40 14.01
N HIS A 296 -7.54 11.81 12.81
CA HIS A 296 -6.20 12.31 12.55
C HIS A 296 -6.09 13.77 13.03
N SER A 297 -4.98 14.12 13.66
CA SER A 297 -4.63 15.51 13.97
C SER A 297 -3.26 15.81 13.39
N PHE A 298 -3.16 16.84 12.55
CA PHE A 298 -1.90 17.33 12.04
C PHE A 298 -1.56 18.63 12.73
N ASP A 299 -0.28 18.90 12.90
CA ASP A 299 0.19 20.24 13.26
C ASP A 299 -0.27 21.24 12.20
N SER A 300 -0.49 22.50 12.61
CA SER A 300 -0.93 23.57 11.69
C SER A 300 0.08 23.86 10.57
N SER A 301 1.32 23.45 10.71
CA SER A 301 2.35 23.55 9.70
C SER A 301 2.25 22.50 8.58
N VAL A 302 1.55 21.38 8.83
CA VAL A 302 1.30 20.36 7.82
C VAL A 302 0.10 20.76 6.98
N LEU A 303 0.34 21.18 5.75
CA LEU A 303 -0.72 21.65 4.84
C LEU A 303 -1.29 20.51 3.97
N TRP A 304 -0.48 19.52 3.69
CA TRP A 304 -0.81 18.40 2.81
C TRP A 304 -0.30 17.09 3.40
N ALA A 305 -1.03 16.03 3.17
CA ALA A 305 -0.61 14.67 3.49
C ALA A 305 -0.76 13.77 2.26
N ALA A 306 0.06 12.73 2.15
CA ALA A 306 -0.11 11.75 1.09
C ALA A 306 -1.44 10.98 1.26
N LYS A 307 -2.05 10.61 0.14
CA LYS A 307 -3.34 9.89 0.11
C LYS A 307 -3.28 8.60 0.92
N TYR A 308 -2.14 7.90 0.85
CA TYR A 308 -1.89 6.64 1.55
C TYR A 308 -0.48 6.62 2.16
N PRO A 309 -0.26 5.86 3.23
CA PRO A 309 1.06 5.71 3.83
C PRO A 309 2.00 4.90 2.93
N GLY A 310 3.30 5.12 3.05
CA GLY A 310 4.35 4.37 2.37
C GLY A 310 5.42 5.24 1.74
N ALA A 311 6.60 4.66 1.50
CA ALA A 311 7.76 5.38 0.96
C ALA A 311 7.53 5.97 -0.43
N LEU A 312 6.61 5.40 -1.23
CA LEU A 312 6.25 5.96 -2.54
C LEU A 312 5.72 7.40 -2.43
N GLY A 313 5.09 7.74 -1.30
CA GLY A 313 4.60 9.08 -1.04
C GLY A 313 5.70 10.13 -0.88
N ASP A 314 6.93 9.74 -0.56
CA ASP A 314 8.06 10.67 -0.44
C ASP A 314 8.45 11.29 -1.79
N SER A 315 8.12 10.62 -2.90
CA SER A 315 8.29 11.16 -4.26
C SER A 315 7.26 12.23 -4.64
N LEU A 316 6.33 12.57 -3.76
CA LEU A 316 5.34 13.60 -4.03
C LEU A 316 5.86 14.99 -3.67
N LYS A 317 5.45 15.97 -4.47
CA LYS A 317 5.66 17.40 -4.24
C LYS A 317 4.38 18.15 -4.58
N VAL A 318 4.01 19.09 -3.73
CA VAL A 318 2.88 19.99 -3.97
C VAL A 318 3.38 21.40 -4.10
N SER A 319 2.99 22.08 -5.17
CA SER A 319 3.25 23.52 -5.36
C SER A 319 1.93 24.27 -5.45
N VAL A 320 1.80 25.29 -4.60
CA VAL A 320 0.58 26.11 -4.49
C VAL A 320 0.93 27.54 -4.85
N CYS A 321 0.16 28.09 -5.78
CA CYS A 321 0.27 29.50 -6.17
C CYS A 321 -1.03 30.22 -5.75
N THR A 322 -0.95 31.07 -4.71
CA THR A 322 -2.12 31.68 -4.05
C THR A 322 -2.39 33.11 -4.46
N SER A 323 -1.52 33.71 -5.27
CA SER A 323 -1.64 35.10 -5.68
C SER A 323 -1.02 35.39 -7.04
N ALA A 324 -1.43 36.49 -7.68
CA ALA A 324 -0.79 36.96 -8.91
C ALA A 324 0.70 37.35 -8.69
N ALA A 325 1.07 37.76 -7.48
CA ALA A 325 2.45 38.09 -7.12
C ALA A 325 3.31 36.82 -6.95
N ALA A 326 2.73 35.75 -6.42
CA ALA A 326 3.35 34.44 -6.34
C ALA A 326 3.51 33.82 -7.75
N PHE A 327 2.57 34.05 -8.63
CA PHE A 327 2.61 33.55 -10.02
C PHE A 327 3.68 34.26 -10.85
N SER A 328 3.74 35.56 -10.81
CA SER A 328 4.78 36.33 -11.49
C SER A 328 5.06 37.66 -10.77
N SER A 329 6.31 37.99 -10.61
CA SER A 329 6.74 39.22 -9.96
C SER A 329 7.98 39.79 -10.60
N ASN A 330 8.15 41.11 -10.48
CA ASN A 330 9.38 41.81 -10.82
C ASN A 330 10.14 42.10 -9.52
N ILE A 331 11.23 41.36 -9.31
CA ILE A 331 12.10 41.53 -8.16
C ILE A 331 13.12 42.61 -8.48
N GLY A 332 13.07 43.75 -7.74
CA GLY A 332 13.98 44.83 -7.95
C GLY A 332 15.36 44.55 -7.40
N LEU A 333 16.38 44.61 -8.22
CA LEU A 333 17.79 44.43 -7.83
C LEU A 333 18.40 45.76 -7.31
N THR A 334 17.79 46.43 -6.35
CA THR A 334 18.34 47.69 -5.84
C THR A 334 19.66 47.41 -5.12
N SER A 335 20.77 47.97 -5.66
CA SER A 335 22.13 47.76 -5.14
C SER A 335 22.61 46.31 -5.18
N VAL A 336 22.01 45.49 -6.03
CA VAL A 336 22.37 44.09 -6.22
C VAL A 336 22.59 43.84 -7.70
N THR A 337 23.51 42.94 -8.02
CA THR A 337 23.81 42.48 -9.39
C THR A 337 23.62 40.98 -9.50
N LEU A 338 22.78 40.55 -10.45
CA LEU A 338 22.75 39.18 -10.93
C LEU A 338 23.72 39.08 -12.12
N ALA A 339 24.68 38.17 -12.06
CA ALA A 339 25.64 37.91 -13.10
C ALA A 339 25.61 36.42 -13.51
N ILE A 340 25.44 36.15 -14.81
CA ILE A 340 25.47 34.78 -15.39
C ILE A 340 26.33 34.83 -16.66
N ASN A 341 27.29 33.92 -16.80
CA ASN A 341 28.15 33.85 -17.97
C ASN A 341 27.53 32.96 -19.07
N VAL A 342 27.72 33.33 -20.31
CA VAL A 342 27.30 32.50 -21.47
C VAL A 342 27.95 31.10 -21.37
N GLY A 343 27.16 30.10 -21.55
CA GLY A 343 27.56 28.68 -21.45
C GLY A 343 27.65 28.16 -20.02
N ALA A 344 27.38 28.97 -18.99
CA ALA A 344 27.30 28.53 -17.61
C ALA A 344 25.85 28.25 -17.20
N ASN A 345 25.65 27.29 -16.32
CA ASN A 345 24.41 27.01 -15.61
C ASN A 345 24.45 27.55 -14.18
N THR A 346 25.44 28.35 -13.82
CA THR A 346 25.59 28.99 -12.52
C THR A 346 25.75 30.49 -12.69
N GLY A 347 25.20 31.24 -11.75
CA GLY A 347 25.29 32.66 -11.66
C GLY A 347 25.64 33.10 -10.25
N SER A 348 25.78 34.42 -10.04
CA SER A 348 25.97 35.01 -8.71
C SER A 348 25.07 36.22 -8.51
N ILE A 349 24.48 36.31 -7.34
CA ILE A 349 23.78 37.52 -6.85
C ILE A 349 24.72 38.19 -5.87
N SER A 350 25.20 39.40 -6.16
CA SER A 350 26.14 40.14 -5.32
C SER A 350 25.61 41.52 -4.96
N GLY A 351 25.86 41.98 -3.73
CA GLY A 351 25.33 43.24 -3.23
C GLY A 351 26.28 43.96 -2.26
N ALA A 352 25.80 45.05 -1.68
CA ALA A 352 26.58 45.86 -0.75
C ALA A 352 26.82 45.19 0.62
N SER A 353 25.92 44.29 1.03
CA SER A 353 26.01 43.47 2.25
C SER A 353 25.26 42.15 2.10
N ASN A 354 25.59 41.18 2.96
CA ASN A 354 24.87 39.92 2.99
C ASN A 354 23.38 40.14 3.21
N THR A 355 22.95 40.96 4.13
CA THR A 355 21.55 41.29 4.41
C THR A 355 20.79 41.78 3.17
N VAL A 356 21.45 42.56 2.31
CA VAL A 356 20.84 43.02 1.05
C VAL A 356 20.71 41.88 0.05
N VAL A 357 21.67 40.98 -0.01
CA VAL A 357 21.61 39.79 -0.89
C VAL A 357 20.56 38.82 -0.38
N GLU A 358 20.50 38.57 0.92
CA GLU A 358 19.47 37.75 1.58
C GLU A 358 18.06 38.28 1.30
N GLY A 359 17.82 39.57 1.41
CA GLY A 359 16.54 40.17 1.11
C GLY A 359 16.11 40.05 -0.38
N ILE A 360 17.05 39.83 -1.28
CA ILE A 360 16.76 39.54 -2.68
C ILE A 360 16.55 38.02 -2.90
N THR A 361 17.44 37.20 -2.35
CA THR A 361 17.34 35.73 -2.52
C THR A 361 16.09 35.16 -1.88
N ALA A 362 15.56 35.74 -0.81
CA ALA A 362 14.30 35.41 -0.18
C ALA A 362 13.06 35.57 -1.08
N ASN A 363 13.18 36.25 -2.20
CA ASN A 363 12.10 36.39 -3.18
C ASN A 363 12.12 35.30 -4.26
N PHE A 364 13.05 34.37 -4.19
CA PHE A 364 13.14 33.24 -5.11
C PHE A 364 13.01 31.92 -4.32
N THR A 365 12.37 30.96 -4.93
CA THR A 365 12.35 29.58 -4.47
C THR A 365 12.99 28.66 -5.51
N THR A 366 13.48 27.51 -5.09
CA THR A 366 13.95 26.46 -6.00
C THR A 366 12.80 26.04 -6.89
N GLY A 367 13.04 25.95 -8.19
CA GLY A 367 12.03 25.69 -9.21
C GLY A 367 11.47 26.97 -9.85
N ASP A 368 11.60 28.15 -9.24
CA ASP A 368 11.19 29.40 -9.90
C ASP A 368 11.93 29.61 -11.22
N VAL A 369 11.23 30.23 -12.16
CA VAL A 369 11.80 30.52 -13.49
C VAL A 369 12.10 32.01 -13.60
N ILE A 370 13.34 32.35 -13.90
CA ILE A 370 13.70 33.74 -14.17
C ILE A 370 13.84 33.99 -15.69
N LYS A 371 13.35 35.14 -16.11
CA LYS A 371 13.50 35.61 -17.47
C LYS A 371 14.72 36.50 -17.59
N VAL A 372 15.70 36.08 -18.37
CA VAL A 372 16.94 36.80 -18.61
C VAL A 372 17.10 37.22 -20.06
N GLY A 373 17.89 38.24 -20.30
CA GLY A 373 18.14 38.79 -21.61
C GLY A 373 17.12 39.86 -22.06
N ASN A 374 17.20 40.24 -23.31
CA ASN A 374 16.32 41.25 -23.92
C ASN A 374 16.09 40.97 -25.42
N THR A 375 15.41 41.87 -26.11
CA THR A 375 15.08 41.72 -27.52
C THR A 375 16.29 41.81 -28.47
N GLN A 376 17.44 42.30 -28.00
CA GLN A 376 18.66 42.45 -28.81
C GLN A 376 19.56 41.23 -28.73
N VAL A 377 19.73 40.65 -27.53
CA VAL A 377 20.61 39.50 -27.27
C VAL A 377 19.87 38.16 -27.20
N GLY A 378 18.56 38.20 -27.29
CA GLY A 378 17.67 37.08 -27.07
C GLY A 378 17.12 37.03 -25.63
N THR A 379 16.05 36.26 -25.45
CA THR A 379 15.44 36.04 -24.13
C THR A 379 15.52 34.54 -23.81
N GLN A 380 15.90 34.21 -22.60
CA GLN A 380 15.90 32.84 -22.10
C GLN A 380 15.19 32.77 -20.75
N TYR A 381 14.49 31.69 -20.54
CA TYR A 381 13.90 31.35 -19.24
C TYR A 381 14.80 30.34 -18.57
N LEU A 382 15.24 30.61 -17.34
CA LEU A 382 16.14 29.77 -16.57
C LEU A 382 15.44 29.36 -15.27
N GLU A 383 15.28 28.08 -15.09
CA GLU A 383 14.75 27.52 -13.86
C GLU A 383 15.86 27.45 -12.81
N ILE A 384 15.59 27.90 -11.61
CA ILE A 384 16.49 27.91 -10.47
C ILE A 384 16.49 26.53 -9.82
N THR A 385 17.63 25.89 -9.81
CA THR A 385 17.80 24.57 -9.17
C THR A 385 18.38 24.68 -7.75
N GLU A 386 19.12 25.79 -7.48
CA GLU A 386 19.75 26.00 -6.18
C GLU A 386 20.02 27.49 -5.94
N ILE A 387 19.87 27.91 -4.69
CA ILE A 387 20.18 29.27 -4.24
C ILE A 387 21.10 29.15 -3.03
N GLY A 388 22.34 29.50 -3.22
CA GLY A 388 23.32 29.52 -2.14
C GLY A 388 23.12 30.66 -1.17
N SER A 389 23.49 30.46 0.09
CA SER A 389 23.52 31.53 1.09
C SER A 389 24.62 32.53 0.80
N PRO A 390 24.44 33.86 1.13
CA PRO A 390 25.48 34.85 0.97
C PRO A 390 26.70 34.56 1.82
N GLY A 391 27.83 34.39 1.17
CA GLY A 391 29.11 34.11 1.82
C GLY A 391 30.03 35.31 1.95
N ALA A 392 31.33 35.06 2.25
CA ALA A 392 32.38 36.06 2.26
C ALA A 392 32.45 36.76 0.90
N GLY A 393 32.17 38.09 0.87
CA GLY A 393 32.15 38.89 -0.35
C GLY A 393 30.77 39.40 -0.74
N ASN A 394 29.75 39.22 0.12
CA ASN A 394 28.36 39.66 -0.11
C ASN A 394 27.78 39.14 -1.41
N SER A 395 27.96 37.83 -1.66
CA SER A 395 27.50 37.16 -2.88
C SER A 395 26.92 35.82 -2.55
N ALA A 396 25.80 35.50 -3.18
CA ALA A 396 25.14 34.19 -3.19
C ALA A 396 25.31 33.55 -4.58
N SER A 397 25.55 32.26 -4.64
CA SER A 397 25.47 31.48 -5.87
C SER A 397 24.01 31.16 -6.24
N VAL A 398 23.76 31.08 -7.54
CA VAL A 398 22.48 30.58 -8.05
C VAL A 398 22.78 29.59 -9.15
N SER A 399 22.21 28.36 -9.06
CA SER A 399 22.35 27.33 -10.08
C SER A 399 21.06 27.22 -10.91
N PHE A 400 21.18 26.83 -12.16
CA PHE A 400 20.05 26.70 -13.08
C PHE A 400 20.04 25.33 -13.75
N SER A 401 18.87 24.87 -14.13
CA SER A 401 18.67 23.59 -14.84
C SER A 401 19.30 23.57 -16.26
N GLN A 402 19.56 24.75 -16.83
CA GLN A 402 20.07 24.90 -18.19
C GLN A 402 21.22 25.91 -18.26
N ASN A 403 22.11 25.70 -19.22
CA ASN A 403 23.14 26.69 -19.51
C ASN A 403 22.55 27.95 -20.15
N LEU A 404 23.16 29.12 -19.88
CA LEU A 404 22.82 30.37 -20.55
C LEU A 404 23.27 30.28 -22.03
N THR A 405 22.32 30.38 -22.96
CA THR A 405 22.57 30.25 -24.42
C THR A 405 22.39 31.54 -25.21
N ILE A 406 21.94 32.64 -24.58
CA ILE A 406 21.85 33.95 -25.21
C ILE A 406 23.27 34.45 -25.59
N SER A 407 23.34 35.39 -26.51
CA SER A 407 24.61 35.76 -27.17
C SER A 407 25.62 36.53 -26.28
N GLU A 408 25.22 36.99 -25.11
CA GLU A 408 26.03 37.78 -24.22
C GLU A 408 25.84 37.34 -22.75
N ASN A 409 26.86 37.61 -21.90
CA ASN A 409 26.74 37.44 -20.47
C ASN A 409 25.62 38.30 -19.90
N VAL A 410 24.85 37.74 -18.96
CA VAL A 410 23.86 38.49 -18.21
C VAL A 410 24.58 39.24 -17.09
N SER A 411 24.39 40.54 -16.99
CA SER A 411 24.78 41.37 -15.85
C SER A 411 23.64 42.37 -15.62
N MET A 412 22.81 42.11 -14.64
CA MET A 412 21.62 42.93 -14.32
C MET A 412 21.88 43.62 -12.97
N THR A 413 21.97 44.96 -12.97
CA THR A 413 22.18 45.77 -11.79
C THR A 413 21.12 46.86 -11.77
N ASP A 414 20.53 47.13 -10.59
CA ASP A 414 19.47 48.12 -10.39
C ASP A 414 18.28 48.01 -11.37
N VAL A 415 17.97 46.81 -11.79
CA VAL A 415 16.83 46.48 -12.69
C VAL A 415 15.95 45.41 -12.04
N GLY A 416 14.74 45.22 -12.58
CA GLY A 416 13.87 44.17 -12.14
C GLY A 416 14.17 42.84 -12.84
N ILE A 417 14.21 41.76 -12.07
CA ILE A 417 14.21 40.38 -12.60
C ILE A 417 12.75 39.90 -12.66
N SER A 418 12.32 39.49 -13.82
CA SER A 418 11.03 38.84 -13.94
C SER A 418 11.13 37.40 -13.43
N ARG A 419 10.47 37.11 -12.33
CA ARG A 419 10.30 35.76 -11.78
C ARG A 419 8.93 35.22 -12.17
N LEU A 420 8.87 33.98 -12.51
CA LEU A 420 7.67 33.20 -12.82
C LEU A 420 7.64 31.97 -11.93
N TRP A 421 6.45 31.55 -11.51
CA TRP A 421 6.24 30.28 -10.85
C TRP A 421 6.69 29.11 -11.73
N GLN A 422 7.27 28.06 -11.16
CA GLN A 422 7.79 26.90 -11.90
C GLN A 422 6.77 26.32 -12.90
N TYR A 423 5.51 26.26 -12.50
CA TYR A 423 4.42 25.68 -13.31
C TYR A 423 3.54 26.72 -14.02
N TRP A 424 4.09 27.89 -14.28
CA TRP A 424 3.37 28.99 -14.92
C TRP A 424 2.80 28.67 -16.31
N ASP A 425 3.42 27.73 -17.02
CA ASP A 425 3.04 27.27 -18.36
C ASP A 425 2.01 26.13 -18.34
N GLN A 426 1.65 25.63 -17.15
CA GLN A 426 0.68 24.57 -16.96
C GLN A 426 -0.74 25.09 -16.70
N VAL A 427 -0.89 26.38 -16.51
CA VAL A 427 -2.17 27.06 -16.21
C VAL A 427 -2.37 28.23 -17.15
N GLU A 428 -3.63 28.62 -17.38
CA GLU A 428 -3.97 29.62 -18.39
C GLU A 428 -3.65 31.06 -17.97
N ALA A 429 -3.78 31.39 -16.69
CA ALA A 429 -3.63 32.74 -16.16
C ALA A 429 -3.18 32.72 -14.69
N ALA A 430 -2.67 33.84 -14.19
CA ALA A 430 -2.42 34.02 -12.77
C ALA A 430 -3.71 33.93 -11.94
N PRO A 431 -3.65 33.43 -10.68
CA PRO A 431 -4.82 33.36 -9.83
C PRO A 431 -5.32 34.79 -9.51
N GLY A 432 -6.63 34.97 -9.54
CA GLY A 432 -7.30 36.23 -9.35
C GLY A 432 -8.46 36.19 -8.38
N THR A 433 -9.51 36.90 -8.68
CA THR A 433 -10.79 36.86 -7.94
C THR A 433 -11.80 36.05 -8.73
N SER A 434 -12.31 34.97 -8.16
CA SER A 434 -13.32 34.12 -8.80
C SER A 434 -14.61 34.89 -9.14
N ASP A 435 -15.30 34.45 -10.17
CA ASP A 435 -16.57 35.05 -10.58
C ASP A 435 -17.62 35.02 -9.48
N TYR A 436 -17.63 33.92 -8.69
CA TYR A 436 -18.57 33.80 -7.58
C TYR A 436 -18.33 34.86 -6.51
N VAL A 437 -17.09 35.02 -6.07
CA VAL A 437 -16.69 35.98 -5.03
C VAL A 437 -16.94 37.42 -5.52
N ARG A 438 -16.62 37.71 -6.78
CA ARG A 438 -16.88 38.99 -7.40
C ARG A 438 -18.39 39.34 -7.46
N LEU A 439 -19.24 38.37 -7.79
CA LEU A 439 -20.71 38.54 -7.83
C LEU A 439 -21.30 38.73 -6.43
N ASN A 440 -20.66 38.24 -5.39
CA ASN A 440 -21.02 38.48 -4.00
C ASN A 440 -20.50 39.82 -3.44
N GLY A 441 -19.90 40.66 -4.29
CA GLY A 441 -19.52 42.01 -3.95
C GLY A 441 -18.05 42.23 -3.51
N ASN A 442 -17.28 41.17 -3.35
CA ASN A 442 -15.88 41.20 -2.96
C ASN A 442 -14.96 41.17 -4.21
N THR A 443 -14.80 42.28 -4.87
CA THR A 443 -14.10 42.37 -6.16
C THR A 443 -12.57 42.36 -6.08
N ALA A 444 -12.00 42.42 -4.89
CA ALA A 444 -10.57 42.52 -4.66
C ALA A 444 -10.05 41.37 -3.74
N ALA A 445 -10.80 40.29 -3.64
CA ALA A 445 -10.48 39.20 -2.74
C ALA A 445 -9.23 38.40 -3.16
N SER A 446 -8.97 38.29 -4.48
CA SER A 446 -7.90 37.38 -4.99
C SER A 446 -7.95 36.03 -4.30
N ASP A 447 -9.12 35.41 -4.34
CA ASP A 447 -9.41 34.16 -3.64
C ASP A 447 -8.97 32.91 -4.40
N GLU A 448 -8.67 33.07 -5.69
CA GLU A 448 -8.23 31.95 -6.51
C GLU A 448 -6.83 31.50 -6.16
N LEU A 449 -6.59 30.20 -6.34
CA LEU A 449 -5.28 29.59 -6.24
C LEU A 449 -5.13 28.45 -7.28
N HIS A 450 -3.89 28.11 -7.53
CA HIS A 450 -3.52 26.96 -8.35
C HIS A 450 -2.73 25.97 -7.52
N VAL A 451 -2.99 24.66 -7.74
CA VAL A 451 -2.29 23.57 -7.07
C VAL A 451 -1.76 22.61 -8.11
N VAL A 452 -0.50 22.24 -7.99
CA VAL A 452 0.15 21.25 -8.85
C VAL A 452 0.77 20.16 -7.96
N VAL A 453 0.46 18.90 -8.28
CA VAL A 453 1.06 17.74 -7.65
C VAL A 453 2.04 17.11 -8.61
N VAL A 454 3.23 16.83 -8.16
CA VAL A 454 4.36 16.39 -8.98
C VAL A 454 4.99 15.13 -8.38
N ASP A 455 5.46 14.25 -9.24
CA ASP A 455 6.34 13.14 -8.92
C ASP A 455 7.78 13.65 -8.93
N GLU A 456 8.28 14.09 -7.76
CA GLU A 456 9.57 14.77 -7.65
C GLU A 456 10.72 13.86 -8.07
N ASP A 457 10.78 12.64 -7.54
CA ASP A 457 11.88 11.70 -7.74
C ASP A 457 11.63 10.72 -8.89
N GLY A 458 10.40 10.69 -9.42
CA GLY A 458 10.03 9.80 -10.51
C GLY A 458 9.67 8.37 -10.11
N GLU A 459 9.50 8.10 -8.83
CA GLU A 459 9.16 6.77 -8.32
C GLU A 459 7.76 6.30 -8.77
N ILE A 460 6.86 7.24 -9.04
CA ILE A 460 5.48 6.97 -9.48
C ILE A 460 5.42 6.82 -11.01
N SER A 461 5.89 7.82 -11.74
CA SER A 461 5.82 7.89 -13.20
C SER A 461 6.96 7.15 -13.90
N GLY A 462 8.13 7.11 -13.27
CA GLY A 462 9.41 6.68 -13.83
C GLY A 462 10.27 7.82 -14.37
N ILE A 463 9.81 9.08 -14.27
CA ILE A 463 10.51 10.28 -14.74
C ILE A 463 10.40 11.36 -13.67
N PRO A 464 11.51 11.79 -13.05
CA PRO A 464 11.52 12.87 -12.07
C PRO A 464 10.90 14.16 -12.61
N GLY A 465 10.16 14.85 -11.76
CA GLY A 465 9.51 16.11 -12.12
C GLY A 465 8.23 15.97 -12.96
N THR A 466 7.72 14.76 -13.13
CA THR A 466 6.46 14.53 -13.85
C THR A 466 5.27 15.11 -13.11
N ILE A 467 4.49 15.95 -13.77
CA ILE A 467 3.26 16.50 -13.22
C ILE A 467 2.18 15.40 -13.18
N LEU A 468 1.65 15.15 -12.00
CA LEU A 468 0.62 14.16 -11.76
C LEU A 468 -0.79 14.76 -11.85
N GLU A 469 -1.00 15.93 -11.23
CA GLU A 469 -2.30 16.60 -11.15
C GLU A 469 -2.11 18.10 -11.21
N VAL A 470 -3.05 18.80 -11.86
CA VAL A 470 -3.10 20.27 -11.95
C VAL A 470 -4.50 20.74 -11.68
N TRP A 471 -4.66 21.62 -10.71
CA TRP A 471 -5.91 22.32 -10.43
C TRP A 471 -5.69 23.83 -10.57
N GLN A 472 -6.41 24.41 -11.49
CA GLN A 472 -6.35 25.87 -11.73
C GLN A 472 -7.64 26.56 -11.29
N GLY A 473 -7.53 27.77 -10.74
CA GLY A 473 -8.68 28.61 -10.42
C GLY A 473 -9.60 28.06 -9.34
N LEU A 474 -9.06 27.23 -8.42
CA LEU A 474 -9.79 26.84 -7.21
C LEU A 474 -9.89 28.03 -6.26
N SER A 475 -10.95 28.08 -5.44
CA SER A 475 -11.21 29.20 -4.55
C SER A 475 -10.92 28.86 -3.08
N ARG A 476 -10.44 29.84 -2.33
CA ARG A 476 -10.35 29.80 -0.86
C ARG A 476 -11.67 30.18 -0.18
N ALA A 477 -12.67 30.62 -0.93
CA ALA A 477 -14.00 30.86 -0.41
C ALA A 477 -14.77 29.57 -0.19
N THR A 478 -15.18 29.33 1.05
CA THR A 478 -15.79 28.06 1.50
C THR A 478 -17.15 27.78 0.84
N ASP A 479 -17.81 28.79 0.32
CA ASP A 479 -19.11 28.75 -0.36
C ASP A 479 -19.02 28.96 -1.88
N ALA A 480 -17.80 29.03 -2.43
CA ALA A 480 -17.57 29.32 -3.82
C ALA A 480 -18.10 28.23 -4.75
N LYS A 481 -18.73 28.70 -5.85
CA LYS A 481 -19.26 27.83 -6.88
C LYS A 481 -18.74 28.24 -8.26
N GLY A 482 -18.45 27.24 -9.06
CA GLY A 482 -18.10 27.42 -10.46
C GLY A 482 -19.28 27.77 -11.33
N PRO A 483 -19.03 27.97 -12.64
CA PRO A 483 -20.05 28.39 -13.60
C PRO A 483 -21.23 27.42 -13.72
N ASP A 484 -20.99 26.12 -13.53
CA ASP A 484 -21.98 25.06 -13.62
C ASP A 484 -22.68 24.77 -12.29
N GLY A 485 -22.30 25.50 -11.22
CA GLY A 485 -22.85 25.38 -9.87
C GLY A 485 -22.15 24.36 -8.99
N GLU A 486 -21.09 23.72 -9.48
CA GLU A 486 -20.19 22.83 -8.71
C GLU A 486 -19.43 23.63 -7.66
N GLY A 487 -19.09 22.99 -6.53
CA GLY A 487 -18.21 23.57 -5.52
C GLY A 487 -16.79 23.70 -6.06
N ILE A 488 -16.18 24.88 -5.91
CA ILE A 488 -14.78 25.13 -6.28
C ILE A 488 -13.88 25.44 -5.06
N TYR A 489 -14.38 25.18 -3.87
CA TYR A 489 -13.59 25.30 -2.64
C TYR A 489 -12.47 24.26 -2.64
N TYR A 490 -11.21 24.73 -2.63
CA TYR A 490 -10.05 23.90 -2.94
C TYR A 490 -9.87 22.66 -2.04
N PRO A 491 -10.14 22.71 -0.70
CA PRO A 491 -10.01 21.50 0.13
C PRO A 491 -10.98 20.40 -0.26
N GLU A 492 -12.24 20.78 -0.57
CA GLU A 492 -13.26 19.81 -0.95
C GLU A 492 -12.96 19.19 -2.32
N VAL A 493 -12.62 20.03 -3.30
CA VAL A 493 -12.30 19.56 -4.67
C VAL A 493 -11.12 18.64 -4.67
N ILE A 494 -10.04 19.01 -3.99
CA ILE A 494 -8.80 18.19 -3.96
C ILE A 494 -9.03 16.89 -3.20
N ASN A 495 -9.67 16.94 -2.04
CA ASN A 495 -9.92 15.73 -1.25
C ASN A 495 -10.81 14.71 -1.97
N GLN A 496 -11.79 15.17 -2.76
CA GLN A 496 -12.65 14.31 -3.55
C GLN A 496 -11.99 13.79 -4.84
N SER A 497 -11.10 14.58 -5.45
CA SER A 497 -10.62 14.30 -6.81
C SER A 497 -9.18 13.79 -6.85
N SER A 498 -8.34 14.18 -5.89
CA SER A 498 -6.94 13.79 -5.87
C SER A 498 -6.76 12.31 -5.58
N LYS A 499 -5.85 11.69 -6.33
CA LYS A 499 -5.39 10.31 -6.13
C LYS A 499 -4.14 10.23 -5.25
N TRP A 500 -3.48 11.36 -5.00
CA TRP A 500 -2.15 11.41 -4.42
C TRP A 500 -2.08 12.11 -3.08
N VAL A 501 -2.93 13.15 -2.86
CA VAL A 501 -2.81 14.00 -1.68
C VAL A 501 -4.13 14.23 -0.98
N TRP A 502 -4.05 14.48 0.32
CA TRP A 502 -5.09 15.06 1.17
C TRP A 502 -4.71 16.49 1.55
N TRP A 503 -5.66 17.39 1.49
CA TRP A 503 -5.54 18.66 2.17
C TRP A 503 -5.70 18.45 3.69
N THR A 504 -4.89 19.16 4.51
CA THR A 504 -4.96 19.04 5.97
C THR A 504 -5.20 20.37 6.67
N ASN A 505 -4.50 21.41 6.29
CA ASN A 505 -4.62 22.74 6.88
C ASN A 505 -4.51 23.85 5.83
N HIS A 506 -4.99 25.03 6.19
CA HIS A 506 -4.79 26.25 5.41
C HIS A 506 -3.42 26.85 5.69
N ASP A 507 -2.82 27.42 4.66
CA ASP A 507 -1.68 28.31 4.84
C ASP A 507 -2.13 29.56 5.62
N ALA A 508 -1.30 29.98 6.57
CA ALA A 508 -1.60 31.14 7.42
C ALA A 508 -1.71 32.44 6.62
N ASP A 509 -0.93 32.57 5.54
CA ASP A 509 -0.92 33.73 4.64
C ASP A 509 -2.00 33.67 3.55
N ALA A 510 -2.72 32.54 3.47
CA ALA A 510 -3.80 32.30 2.52
C ALA A 510 -5.05 31.66 3.19
N PRO A 511 -5.63 32.28 4.22
CA PRO A 511 -6.74 31.71 4.98
C PRO A 511 -8.01 31.62 4.16
N ALA A 512 -8.87 30.65 4.51
CA ALA A 512 -10.20 30.51 3.93
C ALA A 512 -11.25 31.31 4.72
N ALA A 513 -12.29 31.75 4.01
CA ALA A 513 -13.48 32.38 4.59
C ALA A 513 -14.65 32.28 3.58
N THR A 514 -15.83 32.74 3.97
CA THR A 514 -16.95 32.90 3.02
C THR A 514 -16.66 33.97 1.96
N ALA A 515 -17.31 33.93 0.85
CA ALA A 515 -17.04 34.81 -0.33
C ALA A 515 -17.02 36.30 -0.02
N ASP A 516 -17.86 36.77 0.90
CA ASP A 516 -17.94 38.16 1.34
C ASP A 516 -16.79 38.58 2.27
N LEU A 517 -16.13 37.65 2.91
CA LEU A 517 -15.11 37.85 3.96
C LEU A 517 -13.71 37.40 3.56
N VAL A 518 -13.58 36.61 2.50
CA VAL A 518 -12.26 36.09 2.10
C VAL A 518 -11.29 37.22 1.74
N ALA A 519 -10.11 37.21 2.34
CA ALA A 519 -9.07 38.17 2.10
C ALA A 519 -8.12 37.74 0.98
N SER A 520 -7.44 38.70 0.36
CA SER A 520 -6.33 38.39 -0.54
C SER A 520 -5.23 37.66 0.18
N SER A 521 -4.56 36.72 -0.49
CA SER A 521 -3.33 36.11 0.01
C SER A 521 -2.24 37.20 0.17
N SER A 522 -1.47 37.10 1.23
CA SER A 522 -0.30 37.95 1.43
C SER A 522 0.97 37.37 0.80
N GLU A 523 0.92 36.17 0.29
CA GLU A 523 2.07 35.50 -0.32
C GLU A 523 2.56 36.22 -1.58
N THR A 524 3.86 36.36 -1.68
CA THR A 524 4.56 36.93 -2.83
C THR A 524 5.38 35.92 -3.61
N VAL A 525 5.56 34.72 -3.06
CA VAL A 525 6.22 33.57 -3.64
C VAL A 525 5.30 32.36 -3.57
N PRO A 526 5.40 31.37 -4.49
CA PRO A 526 4.62 30.16 -4.41
C PRO A 526 5.10 29.30 -3.22
N THR A 527 4.16 28.61 -2.59
CA THR A 527 4.46 27.65 -1.53
C THR A 527 4.69 26.28 -2.16
N THR A 528 5.92 25.78 -2.12
CA THR A 528 6.29 24.47 -2.67
C THR A 528 6.78 23.57 -1.56
N MET A 529 6.26 22.35 -1.49
CA MET A 529 6.46 21.42 -0.39
C MET A 529 6.73 20.03 -0.92
N SER A 530 7.86 19.44 -0.53
CA SER A 530 8.20 18.04 -0.78
C SER A 530 7.69 17.16 0.35
N PHE A 531 7.26 15.96 0.01
CA PHE A 531 6.76 14.97 0.97
C PHE A 531 7.91 14.13 1.52
N ARG A 532 7.81 13.78 2.80
CA ARG A 532 8.85 13.01 3.51
C ARG A 532 8.26 12.17 4.64
N GLY A 533 9.02 11.20 5.12
CA GLY A 533 8.67 10.37 6.28
C GLY A 533 7.89 9.13 5.98
N GLY A 534 7.70 8.80 4.69
CA GLY A 534 7.04 7.58 4.25
C GLY A 534 7.87 6.34 4.57
N ARG A 535 7.21 5.30 5.07
CA ARG A 535 7.84 4.00 5.31
C ARG A 535 6.99 2.87 4.80
N ASP A 536 7.62 1.94 4.13
CA ASP A 536 7.02 0.69 3.73
C ASP A 536 7.10 -0.36 4.85
N VAL A 537 6.24 -1.35 4.77
CA VAL A 537 6.29 -2.55 5.62
C VAL A 537 7.55 -3.41 5.35
N GLY A 538 8.39 -2.97 4.44
CA GLY A 538 9.55 -3.66 3.92
C GLY A 538 9.25 -4.40 2.61
N THR A 539 10.22 -5.21 2.19
CA THR A 539 10.09 -6.05 0.99
C THR A 539 9.23 -7.28 1.31
N GLU A 540 8.89 -8.06 0.30
CA GLU A 540 8.25 -9.37 0.53
C GLU A 540 9.07 -10.33 1.39
N SER A 541 10.36 -10.14 1.47
CA SER A 541 11.24 -10.99 2.30
C SER A 541 11.39 -10.47 3.73
N SER A 542 11.35 -9.14 3.91
CA SER A 542 11.58 -8.49 5.20
C SER A 542 10.31 -8.08 5.95
N ALA A 543 9.16 -8.00 5.25
CA ALA A 543 7.89 -7.63 5.88
C ALA A 543 7.54 -8.57 7.04
N THR A 544 7.12 -7.99 8.16
CA THR A 544 6.76 -8.77 9.35
C THR A 544 5.55 -9.66 9.07
N LEU A 545 5.57 -10.88 9.61
CA LEU A 545 4.44 -11.80 9.49
C LEU A 545 3.16 -11.17 10.05
N GLY A 546 3.25 -10.50 11.19
CA GLY A 546 2.11 -9.83 11.82
C GLY A 546 1.41 -8.83 10.91
N SER A 547 2.14 -8.06 10.11
CA SER A 547 1.57 -7.11 9.15
C SER A 547 0.81 -7.81 8.02
N ILE A 548 1.37 -8.90 7.49
CA ILE A 548 0.71 -9.71 6.46
C ILE A 548 -0.56 -10.38 7.01
N LEU A 549 -0.46 -10.97 8.20
CA LEU A 549 -1.61 -11.65 8.82
C LEU A 549 -2.74 -10.67 9.13
N ARG A 550 -2.42 -9.48 9.64
CA ARG A 550 -3.43 -8.41 9.83
C ARG A 550 -4.10 -7.95 8.54
N ALA A 551 -3.35 -7.92 7.44
CA ALA A 551 -3.94 -7.59 6.14
C ALA A 551 -4.95 -8.65 5.66
N TYR A 552 -4.79 -9.93 6.06
CA TYR A 552 -5.81 -10.97 5.83
C TYR A 552 -6.99 -10.89 6.81
N ASP A 553 -6.84 -10.24 7.97
CA ASP A 553 -7.89 -10.15 8.99
C ASP A 553 -9.15 -9.42 8.50
N VAL A 554 -9.00 -8.49 7.56
CA VAL A 554 -10.13 -7.78 6.94
C VAL A 554 -11.08 -8.72 6.19
N PHE A 555 -10.62 -9.92 5.85
CA PHE A 555 -11.42 -10.95 5.17
C PHE A 555 -12.04 -11.99 6.09
N LYS A 556 -11.91 -11.86 7.41
CA LYS A 556 -12.44 -12.85 8.38
C LYS A 556 -13.95 -12.88 8.50
N SER A 557 -14.60 -11.73 8.27
CA SER A 557 -16.05 -11.61 8.41
C SER A 557 -16.76 -11.81 7.07
N PRO A 558 -17.69 -12.77 6.97
CA PRO A 558 -18.52 -12.93 5.77
C PRO A 558 -19.61 -11.86 5.63
N GLU A 559 -19.84 -11.07 6.69
CA GLU A 559 -20.85 -10.02 6.69
C GLU A 559 -20.32 -8.73 6.06
N ASP A 560 -18.99 -8.49 6.18
CA ASP A 560 -18.37 -7.27 5.69
C ASP A 560 -18.03 -7.38 4.20
N ILE A 561 -17.49 -8.53 3.77
CA ILE A 561 -17.04 -8.72 2.38
C ILE A 561 -17.40 -10.14 1.90
N ASP A 562 -18.07 -10.21 0.77
CA ASP A 562 -18.37 -11.49 0.11
C ASP A 562 -17.21 -11.91 -0.79
N ILE A 563 -16.51 -12.98 -0.41
CA ILE A 563 -15.41 -13.58 -1.19
C ILE A 563 -15.62 -15.08 -1.30
N SER A 564 -15.12 -15.67 -2.37
CA SER A 564 -15.21 -17.12 -2.63
C SER A 564 -13.84 -17.77 -2.84
N LEU A 565 -12.83 -17.01 -3.17
CA LEU A 565 -11.47 -17.48 -3.43
C LEU A 565 -10.47 -16.62 -2.63
N VAL A 566 -9.46 -17.23 -2.01
CA VAL A 566 -8.42 -16.51 -1.27
C VAL A 566 -7.06 -16.92 -1.80
N LEU A 567 -6.31 -15.94 -2.31
CA LEU A 567 -4.98 -16.15 -2.88
C LEU A 567 -3.93 -16.10 -1.76
N GLY A 568 -3.05 -17.10 -1.70
CA GLY A 568 -2.00 -17.17 -0.68
C GLY A 568 -0.78 -16.28 -0.97
N GLY A 569 -0.63 -15.80 -2.22
CA GLY A 569 0.54 -15.05 -2.63
C GLY A 569 1.83 -15.84 -2.42
N LYS A 570 2.83 -15.18 -1.84
CA LYS A 570 4.11 -15.78 -1.49
C LYS A 570 4.00 -16.59 -0.19
N SER A 571 4.50 -17.82 -0.20
CA SER A 571 4.62 -18.65 1.02
C SER A 571 5.67 -18.11 1.97
N ARG A 572 5.33 -17.97 3.27
CA ARG A 572 6.15 -17.29 4.27
C ARG A 572 6.00 -17.86 5.68
N GLY A 573 6.97 -17.50 6.53
CA GLY A 573 7.00 -17.81 7.96
C GLY A 573 7.78 -19.08 8.28
N VAL A 574 7.57 -19.63 9.45
CA VAL A 574 8.26 -20.85 9.90
C VAL A 574 8.00 -21.97 8.90
N ASN A 575 9.05 -22.54 8.32
CA ASN A 575 9.00 -23.51 7.22
C ASN A 575 8.15 -23.03 6.01
N ASP A 576 8.04 -21.71 5.80
CA ASP A 576 7.28 -21.04 4.74
C ASP A 576 5.76 -21.33 4.72
N VAL A 577 5.19 -21.84 5.80
CA VAL A 577 3.77 -22.27 5.85
C VAL A 577 2.86 -21.40 6.73
N THR A 578 3.43 -20.49 7.54
CA THR A 578 2.65 -19.75 8.57
C THR A 578 1.50 -18.94 7.97
N VAL A 579 1.75 -18.19 6.89
CA VAL A 579 0.70 -17.39 6.23
C VAL A 579 -0.37 -18.30 5.65
N SER A 580 0.04 -19.39 5.00
CA SER A 580 -0.90 -20.38 4.44
C SER A 580 -1.76 -21.05 5.51
N GLN A 581 -1.14 -21.42 6.66
CA GLN A 581 -1.89 -21.95 7.82
C GLN A 581 -2.90 -20.93 8.33
N TYR A 582 -2.48 -19.66 8.45
CA TYR A 582 -3.35 -18.60 8.94
C TYR A 582 -4.56 -18.38 8.04
N ILE A 583 -4.37 -18.32 6.72
CA ILE A 583 -5.45 -18.19 5.75
C ILE A 583 -6.43 -19.37 5.87
N ILE A 584 -5.92 -20.58 5.98
CA ILE A 584 -6.78 -21.77 6.13
C ILE A 584 -7.59 -21.68 7.42
N ASP A 585 -6.91 -21.47 8.58
CA ASP A 585 -7.54 -21.60 9.90
C ASP A 585 -8.44 -20.40 10.24
N ASN A 586 -7.98 -19.17 9.94
CA ASN A 586 -8.63 -17.94 10.41
C ASN A 586 -9.54 -17.28 9.37
N VAL A 587 -9.37 -17.60 8.08
CA VAL A 587 -10.24 -17.10 7.03
C VAL A 587 -11.14 -18.20 6.52
N CYS A 588 -10.62 -19.22 5.84
CA CYS A 588 -11.44 -20.16 5.11
C CYS A 588 -12.22 -21.15 5.98
N GLU A 589 -11.59 -21.76 6.99
CA GLU A 589 -12.28 -22.67 7.93
C GLU A 589 -13.24 -21.95 8.87
N ARG A 590 -12.97 -20.67 9.15
CA ARG A 590 -13.84 -19.83 9.97
C ARG A 590 -15.09 -19.42 9.19
N ARG A 591 -14.93 -18.94 7.96
CA ARG A 591 -16.02 -18.48 7.09
C ARG A 591 -16.80 -19.62 6.47
N LYS A 592 -16.11 -20.66 5.99
CA LYS A 592 -16.63 -21.84 5.27
C LYS A 592 -17.30 -21.53 3.92
N ASP A 593 -17.17 -20.32 3.44
CA ASP A 593 -17.74 -19.83 2.18
C ASP A 593 -16.70 -19.49 1.11
N CYS A 594 -15.42 -19.74 1.38
CA CYS A 594 -14.31 -19.48 0.46
C CYS A 594 -13.26 -20.58 0.50
N VAL A 595 -12.38 -20.60 -0.52
CA VAL A 595 -11.34 -21.61 -0.69
C VAL A 595 -9.98 -20.91 -0.82
N ALA A 596 -8.98 -21.35 -0.05
CA ALA A 596 -7.60 -20.88 -0.12
C ALA A 596 -6.81 -21.57 -1.23
N PHE A 597 -5.99 -20.82 -1.95
CA PHE A 597 -5.07 -21.31 -2.99
C PHE A 597 -3.64 -21.06 -2.58
N ILE A 598 -2.82 -22.09 -2.56
CA ILE A 598 -1.49 -22.10 -1.95
C ILE A 598 -0.49 -22.69 -2.93
N SER A 599 0.67 -22.05 -3.07
CA SER A 599 1.84 -22.57 -3.77
C SER A 599 2.92 -22.99 -2.77
N PRO A 600 3.80 -23.96 -3.09
CA PRO A 600 4.95 -24.30 -2.29
C PRO A 600 5.93 -23.13 -2.19
N ALA A 601 6.93 -23.21 -1.31
CA ALA A 601 7.93 -22.16 -1.17
C ALA A 601 8.79 -22.02 -2.44
N TYR A 602 9.25 -20.82 -2.71
CA TYR A 602 10.12 -20.52 -3.87
C TYR A 602 11.34 -21.43 -3.93
N ARG A 603 12.04 -21.59 -2.79
CA ARG A 603 13.25 -22.40 -2.67
C ARG A 603 13.03 -23.90 -2.91
N ASP A 604 11.82 -24.41 -2.68
CA ASP A 604 11.50 -25.82 -2.84
C ASP A 604 11.37 -26.20 -4.32
N VAL A 605 11.16 -25.21 -5.21
CA VAL A 605 10.85 -25.45 -6.62
C VAL A 605 11.83 -24.77 -7.57
N VAL A 606 12.19 -23.50 -7.32
CA VAL A 606 12.99 -22.69 -8.25
C VAL A 606 14.47 -22.89 -7.97
N ASN A 607 15.22 -23.26 -9.01
CA ASN A 607 16.67 -23.54 -8.94
C ASN A 607 17.03 -24.60 -7.88
N ASN A 608 16.09 -25.45 -7.51
CA ASN A 608 16.32 -26.51 -6.58
C ASN A 608 17.17 -27.63 -7.23
N ALA A 609 18.30 -27.94 -6.62
CA ALA A 609 19.22 -28.98 -7.06
C ALA A 609 18.97 -30.36 -6.41
N THR A 610 17.98 -30.44 -5.49
CA THR A 610 17.58 -31.65 -4.76
C THR A 610 16.39 -32.36 -5.41
N ASP A 611 15.59 -33.10 -4.67
CA ASP A 611 14.36 -33.71 -5.19
C ASP A 611 13.16 -32.76 -4.96
N ILE A 612 12.81 -32.02 -6.01
CA ILE A 612 11.68 -31.07 -5.99
C ILE A 612 10.37 -31.75 -5.55
N THR A 613 10.15 -33.01 -5.94
CA THR A 613 8.95 -33.74 -5.56
C THR A 613 8.89 -33.97 -4.05
N GLU A 614 9.99 -34.35 -3.47
CA GLU A 614 10.13 -34.58 -2.02
C GLU A 614 9.97 -33.26 -1.26
N ASP A 615 10.58 -32.19 -1.70
CA ASP A 615 10.53 -30.88 -1.06
C ASP A 615 9.11 -30.27 -1.09
N VAL A 616 8.40 -30.38 -2.22
CA VAL A 616 6.98 -29.96 -2.31
C VAL A 616 6.10 -30.81 -1.38
N VAL A 617 6.35 -32.11 -1.27
CA VAL A 617 5.64 -32.97 -0.32
C VAL A 617 5.99 -32.64 1.13
N ASN A 618 7.23 -32.28 1.40
CA ASN A 618 7.67 -31.82 2.73
C ASN A 618 7.00 -30.51 3.12
N PHE A 619 6.91 -29.53 2.21
CA PHE A 619 6.11 -28.32 2.41
C PHE A 619 4.65 -28.68 2.75
N ARG A 620 4.03 -29.60 1.98
CA ARG A 620 2.67 -30.07 2.25
C ARG A 620 2.55 -30.70 3.65
N ASN A 621 3.54 -31.45 4.09
CA ASN A 621 3.58 -32.08 5.42
C ASN A 621 3.75 -31.03 6.52
N ASN A 622 4.64 -30.03 6.31
CA ASN A 622 4.85 -28.92 7.23
C ASN A 622 3.60 -28.05 7.39
N LEU A 623 2.82 -27.88 6.32
CA LEU A 623 1.53 -27.18 6.38
C LEU A 623 0.58 -27.82 7.40
N SER A 624 0.67 -29.14 7.64
CA SER A 624 -0.02 -29.89 8.71
C SER A 624 -1.52 -29.61 8.83
N ARG A 625 -2.18 -29.26 7.71
CA ARG A 625 -3.63 -29.00 7.66
C ARG A 625 -4.32 -29.97 6.71
N SER A 626 -5.45 -30.47 7.15
CA SER A 626 -6.35 -31.32 6.35
C SER A 626 -7.68 -30.61 6.20
N SER A 627 -7.80 -29.82 5.15
CA SER A 627 -8.96 -28.97 4.90
C SER A 627 -9.52 -29.18 3.48
N SER A 628 -10.83 -29.18 3.37
CA SER A 628 -11.50 -29.11 2.07
C SER A 628 -11.61 -27.68 1.53
N TYR A 629 -11.30 -26.68 2.36
CA TYR A 629 -11.31 -25.28 2.00
C TYR A 629 -9.94 -24.75 1.58
N ALA A 630 -9.02 -25.64 1.21
CA ALA A 630 -7.71 -25.28 0.73
C ALA A 630 -7.28 -26.16 -0.45
N VAL A 631 -6.56 -25.56 -1.39
CA VAL A 631 -6.04 -26.17 -2.61
C VAL A 631 -4.57 -25.80 -2.74
N MET A 632 -3.72 -26.78 -3.11
CA MET A 632 -2.29 -26.54 -3.31
C MET A 632 -1.89 -26.95 -4.73
N ASP A 633 -1.14 -26.11 -5.40
CA ASP A 633 -0.49 -26.38 -6.68
C ASP A 633 0.93 -26.92 -6.52
N SER A 634 1.62 -27.21 -7.63
CA SER A 634 2.94 -27.82 -7.65
C SER A 634 4.10 -26.85 -7.85
N GLY A 635 3.87 -25.51 -7.96
CA GLY A 635 5.03 -24.66 -8.05
C GLY A 635 4.91 -23.30 -8.74
N TYR A 636 5.89 -23.03 -9.64
CA TYR A 636 6.15 -21.70 -10.19
C TYR A 636 6.18 -21.71 -11.72
N LYS A 637 5.69 -20.63 -12.33
CA LYS A 637 5.83 -20.31 -13.75
C LYS A 637 6.83 -19.19 -13.98
N TYR A 638 7.44 -19.17 -15.16
CA TYR A 638 8.31 -18.10 -15.63
C TYR A 638 7.51 -17.17 -16.55
N GLN A 639 7.39 -15.92 -16.17
CA GLN A 639 6.57 -14.90 -16.83
C GLN A 639 7.37 -13.63 -17.07
N TYR A 640 7.08 -12.93 -18.16
CA TYR A 640 7.64 -11.61 -18.47
C TYR A 640 6.94 -10.52 -17.65
N ASP A 641 7.73 -9.73 -16.95
CA ASP A 641 7.34 -8.50 -16.26
C ASP A 641 7.53 -7.32 -17.21
N LYS A 642 6.43 -6.84 -17.76
CA LYS A 642 6.44 -5.72 -18.72
C LYS A 642 6.74 -4.35 -18.10
N TYR A 643 6.66 -4.23 -16.78
CA TYR A 643 6.92 -2.97 -16.07
C TYR A 643 8.40 -2.74 -15.84
N ASN A 644 9.16 -3.83 -15.64
CA ASN A 644 10.60 -3.78 -15.33
C ASN A 644 11.47 -4.40 -16.44
N ASP A 645 10.90 -4.85 -17.56
CA ASP A 645 11.60 -5.51 -18.68
C ASP A 645 12.46 -6.72 -18.26
N VAL A 646 11.92 -7.52 -17.33
CA VAL A 646 12.61 -8.71 -16.81
C VAL A 646 11.67 -9.92 -16.78
N TYR A 647 12.26 -11.12 -16.74
CA TYR A 647 11.48 -12.33 -16.51
C TYR A 647 11.56 -12.76 -15.04
N ARG A 648 10.42 -13.15 -14.47
CA ARG A 648 10.30 -13.55 -13.06
C ARG A 648 9.69 -14.93 -12.89
N TRP A 649 10.11 -15.61 -11.83
CA TRP A 649 9.43 -16.80 -11.34
C TRP A 649 8.30 -16.41 -10.41
N LEU A 650 7.09 -16.85 -10.71
CA LEU A 650 5.87 -16.45 -10.00
C LEU A 650 5.08 -17.68 -9.54
N PRO A 651 4.48 -17.64 -8.33
CA PRO A 651 3.68 -18.75 -7.82
C PRO A 651 2.38 -18.93 -8.63
N LEU A 652 1.89 -20.16 -8.69
CA LEU A 652 0.74 -20.53 -9.52
C LEU A 652 -0.62 -20.37 -8.81
N ASN A 653 -0.65 -20.04 -7.51
CA ASN A 653 -1.92 -19.99 -6.76
C ASN A 653 -2.92 -18.96 -7.33
N GLY A 654 -2.43 -17.82 -7.84
CA GLY A 654 -3.26 -16.83 -8.53
C GLY A 654 -3.88 -17.37 -9.82
N ASP A 655 -3.10 -18.14 -10.60
CA ASP A 655 -3.62 -18.78 -11.82
C ASP A 655 -4.65 -19.88 -11.52
N VAL A 656 -4.39 -20.72 -10.51
CA VAL A 656 -5.30 -21.83 -10.15
C VAL A 656 -6.63 -21.29 -9.62
N ALA A 657 -6.59 -20.22 -8.81
CA ALA A 657 -7.80 -19.52 -8.40
C ALA A 657 -8.51 -18.87 -9.61
N GLY A 658 -7.73 -18.25 -10.50
CA GLY A 658 -8.25 -17.65 -11.73
C GLY A 658 -8.93 -18.67 -12.66
N LEU A 659 -8.38 -19.90 -12.76
CA LEU A 659 -9.03 -20.99 -13.50
C LEU A 659 -10.37 -21.40 -12.88
N CYS A 660 -10.50 -21.32 -11.55
CA CYS A 660 -11.79 -21.55 -10.89
C CYS A 660 -12.80 -20.46 -11.29
N ALA A 661 -12.42 -19.18 -11.21
CA ALA A 661 -13.25 -18.06 -11.62
C ALA A 661 -13.63 -18.13 -13.12
N TYR A 662 -12.66 -18.44 -13.99
CA TYR A 662 -12.92 -18.63 -15.41
C TYR A 662 -13.88 -19.80 -15.69
N THR A 663 -13.79 -20.87 -14.87
CA THR A 663 -14.71 -22.02 -15.00
C THR A 663 -16.13 -21.61 -14.63
N ASP A 664 -16.31 -20.75 -13.64
CA ASP A 664 -17.61 -20.23 -13.25
C ASP A 664 -18.26 -19.41 -14.36
N ASP A 665 -17.48 -18.51 -14.96
CA ASP A 665 -17.96 -17.65 -16.04
C ASP A 665 -18.27 -18.43 -17.33
N SER A 666 -17.47 -19.44 -17.65
CA SER A 666 -17.63 -20.24 -18.88
C SER A 666 -18.60 -21.40 -18.75
N ARG A 667 -18.84 -21.86 -17.52
CA ARG A 667 -19.70 -23.00 -17.19
C ARG A 667 -20.43 -22.76 -15.87
N ASP A 668 -19.97 -23.41 -14.79
CA ASP A 668 -20.54 -23.32 -13.46
C ASP A 668 -19.48 -23.71 -12.40
N PRO A 669 -19.64 -23.28 -11.14
CA PRO A 669 -18.70 -23.56 -10.05
C PRO A 669 -18.46 -25.04 -9.73
N TRP A 670 -19.38 -25.91 -10.10
CA TRP A 670 -19.28 -27.35 -9.90
C TRP A 670 -18.57 -28.12 -11.01
N TRP A 671 -18.03 -27.41 -12.01
CA TRP A 671 -17.16 -28.03 -12.99
C TRP A 671 -15.71 -28.02 -12.48
N SER A 672 -14.95 -29.10 -12.83
CA SER A 672 -13.51 -29.12 -12.50
C SER A 672 -12.75 -28.04 -13.29
N PRO A 673 -11.92 -27.22 -12.65
CA PRO A 673 -11.09 -26.23 -13.33
C PRO A 673 -9.90 -26.87 -14.07
N ALA A 674 -9.62 -28.15 -13.82
CA ALA A 674 -8.48 -28.86 -14.40
C ALA A 674 -8.77 -29.44 -15.79
N GLY A 675 -7.70 -29.82 -16.48
CA GLY A 675 -7.72 -30.50 -17.76
C GLY A 675 -7.60 -29.58 -18.97
N PHE A 676 -7.50 -30.18 -20.15
CA PHE A 676 -7.16 -29.49 -21.40
C PHE A 676 -8.21 -28.46 -21.86
N ASN A 677 -9.45 -28.63 -21.44
CA ASN A 677 -10.55 -27.74 -21.87
C ASN A 677 -10.59 -26.41 -21.09
N ARG A 678 -10.17 -26.38 -19.83
CA ARG A 678 -10.32 -25.24 -18.92
C ARG A 678 -9.07 -24.92 -18.14
N GLY A 679 -8.17 -25.88 -17.94
CA GLY A 679 -7.01 -25.76 -17.06
C GLY A 679 -5.76 -25.12 -17.68
N ALA A 680 -5.87 -24.43 -18.82
CA ALA A 680 -4.72 -23.80 -19.48
C ALA A 680 -4.25 -22.57 -18.71
N ILE A 681 -2.96 -22.57 -18.33
CA ILE A 681 -2.31 -21.46 -17.61
C ILE A 681 -1.93 -20.36 -18.61
N LYS A 682 -2.35 -19.15 -18.34
CA LYS A 682 -2.02 -17.94 -19.12
C LYS A 682 -0.64 -17.37 -18.76
N ASN A 683 -0.09 -16.59 -19.65
CA ASN A 683 1.14 -15.80 -19.44
C ASN A 683 2.34 -16.59 -18.90
N ALA A 684 2.47 -17.88 -19.27
CA ALA A 684 3.55 -18.74 -18.82
C ALA A 684 4.49 -19.08 -19.98
N VAL A 685 5.78 -18.74 -19.88
CA VAL A 685 6.82 -19.11 -20.83
C VAL A 685 7.29 -20.55 -20.61
N LYS A 686 7.50 -20.89 -19.35
CA LYS A 686 7.90 -22.23 -18.90
C LYS A 686 7.54 -22.43 -17.43
N LEU A 687 7.54 -23.68 -16.98
CA LEU A 687 7.48 -24.04 -15.56
C LEU A 687 8.88 -24.14 -14.97
N ALA A 688 8.99 -23.94 -13.65
CA ALA A 688 10.24 -24.16 -12.91
C ALA A 688 10.68 -25.63 -13.00
N TRP A 689 9.72 -26.52 -13.00
CA TRP A 689 9.92 -27.95 -13.27
C TRP A 689 8.66 -28.54 -13.90
N ASN A 690 8.84 -29.64 -14.60
CA ASN A 690 7.72 -30.35 -15.26
C ASN A 690 7.60 -31.77 -14.68
N PRO A 691 6.67 -32.03 -13.77
CA PRO A 691 6.59 -33.32 -13.08
C PRO A 691 6.26 -34.47 -14.04
N LYS A 692 7.06 -35.53 -14.00
CA LYS A 692 6.87 -36.77 -14.76
C LYS A 692 5.73 -37.59 -14.16
N LYS A 693 5.31 -38.65 -14.84
CA LYS A 693 4.17 -39.49 -14.44
C LYS A 693 4.31 -39.98 -12.98
N GLY A 694 5.45 -40.57 -12.60
CA GLY A 694 5.66 -41.08 -11.25
C GLY A 694 5.63 -39.96 -10.19
N GLU A 695 6.23 -38.79 -10.49
CA GLU A 695 6.22 -37.62 -9.63
C GLU A 695 4.79 -37.07 -9.47
N ARG A 696 4.01 -37.00 -10.57
CA ARG A 696 2.58 -36.61 -10.50
C ARG A 696 1.75 -37.54 -9.64
N ASP A 697 2.02 -38.85 -9.69
CA ASP A 697 1.32 -39.84 -8.86
C ASP A 697 1.62 -39.61 -7.37
N ILE A 698 2.86 -39.27 -7.02
CA ILE A 698 3.28 -38.92 -5.65
C ILE A 698 2.60 -37.63 -5.19
N LEU A 699 2.69 -36.56 -5.98
CA LEU A 699 2.07 -35.26 -5.68
C LEU A 699 0.55 -35.42 -5.48
N TYR A 700 -0.11 -36.06 -6.43
CA TYR A 700 -1.56 -36.22 -6.38
C TYR A 700 -2.03 -37.09 -5.21
N LYS A 701 -1.24 -38.09 -4.81
CA LYS A 701 -1.50 -38.89 -3.60
C LYS A 701 -1.50 -38.00 -2.34
N ASN A 702 -0.63 -37.02 -2.27
CA ASN A 702 -0.49 -36.09 -1.14
C ASN A 702 -1.41 -34.86 -1.22
N GLY A 703 -2.34 -34.81 -2.20
CA GLY A 703 -3.29 -33.72 -2.33
C GLY A 703 -2.75 -32.46 -3.03
N VAL A 704 -1.58 -32.56 -3.66
CA VAL A 704 -0.97 -31.48 -4.46
C VAL A 704 -1.43 -31.64 -5.91
N ASN A 705 -1.89 -30.54 -6.53
CA ASN A 705 -2.38 -30.53 -7.90
C ASN A 705 -1.24 -30.21 -8.86
N PRO A 706 -0.75 -31.17 -9.66
CA PRO A 706 0.35 -30.94 -10.58
C PRO A 706 -0.06 -29.99 -11.71
N VAL A 707 0.78 -29.02 -12.00
CA VAL A 707 0.74 -28.21 -13.23
C VAL A 707 1.79 -28.76 -14.17
N VAL A 708 1.40 -29.08 -15.38
CA VAL A 708 2.22 -29.88 -16.32
C VAL A 708 2.27 -29.22 -17.68
N ASN A 709 3.44 -29.19 -18.28
CA ASN A 709 3.60 -28.79 -19.67
C ASN A 709 3.53 -30.03 -20.56
N PHE A 710 2.46 -30.14 -21.35
CA PHE A 710 2.28 -31.23 -22.31
C PHE A 710 2.73 -30.76 -23.70
N PRO A 711 3.56 -31.55 -24.40
CA PRO A 711 3.97 -31.23 -25.77
C PRO A 711 2.76 -31.02 -26.69
N GLY A 712 2.71 -29.88 -27.34
CA GLY A 712 1.64 -29.52 -28.27
C GLY A 712 0.31 -29.05 -27.62
N GLN A 713 0.19 -29.09 -26.29
CA GLN A 713 -1.03 -28.66 -25.58
C GLN A 713 -0.77 -27.54 -24.54
N GLY A 714 0.50 -27.24 -24.27
CA GLY A 714 0.88 -26.16 -23.38
C GLY A 714 0.85 -26.55 -21.89
N ILE A 715 0.87 -25.52 -21.04
CA ILE A 715 0.91 -25.64 -19.58
C ILE A 715 -0.51 -25.72 -19.05
N VAL A 716 -0.82 -26.80 -18.31
CA VAL A 716 -2.18 -27.12 -17.88
C VAL A 716 -2.20 -27.57 -16.43
N LEU A 717 -3.20 -27.12 -15.66
CA LEU A 717 -3.54 -27.68 -14.37
C LEU A 717 -4.08 -29.11 -14.56
N PHE A 718 -3.42 -30.10 -13.97
CA PHE A 718 -3.72 -31.51 -14.16
C PHE A 718 -4.08 -32.23 -12.86
N GLY A 719 -4.86 -31.55 -12.00
CA GLY A 719 -5.38 -32.07 -10.74
C GLY A 719 -6.51 -31.21 -10.20
N ASP A 720 -7.42 -31.79 -9.46
CA ASP A 720 -8.59 -31.11 -8.89
C ASP A 720 -8.85 -31.50 -7.42
N LYS A 721 -7.79 -31.81 -6.66
CA LYS A 721 -7.89 -32.17 -5.24
C LYS A 721 -7.86 -30.94 -4.32
N THR A 722 -8.61 -31.07 -3.23
CA THR A 722 -8.43 -30.23 -2.03
C THR A 722 -7.35 -30.83 -1.11
N LEU A 723 -6.95 -30.08 -0.08
CA LEU A 723 -6.00 -30.58 0.92
C LEU A 723 -6.61 -31.55 1.94
N LEU A 724 -7.84 -32.00 1.73
CA LEU A 724 -8.49 -32.97 2.61
C LEU A 724 -7.83 -34.34 2.49
N SER A 725 -7.25 -34.83 3.60
CA SER A 725 -6.52 -36.10 3.63
C SER A 725 -7.45 -37.31 3.71
N LYS A 726 -8.66 -37.16 4.25
CA LYS A 726 -9.64 -38.22 4.37
C LYS A 726 -10.40 -38.41 3.04
N PRO A 727 -10.60 -39.62 2.55
CA PRO A 727 -11.48 -39.86 1.43
C PRO A 727 -12.90 -39.36 1.73
N SER A 728 -13.35 -38.40 0.94
CA SER A 728 -14.66 -37.74 1.10
C SER A 728 -15.14 -37.22 -0.26
N ALA A 729 -16.40 -36.87 -0.35
CA ALA A 729 -16.92 -36.15 -1.51
C ALA A 729 -16.23 -34.78 -1.65
N PHE A 730 -15.80 -34.17 -0.53
CA PHE A 730 -15.14 -32.87 -0.45
C PHE A 730 -13.64 -32.88 -0.74
N ASP A 731 -13.05 -34.03 -1.12
CA ASP A 731 -11.67 -34.13 -1.54
C ASP A 731 -11.43 -33.54 -2.95
N ARG A 732 -12.47 -33.01 -3.60
CA ARG A 732 -12.45 -32.42 -4.94
C ARG A 732 -12.85 -30.95 -4.91
N ILE A 733 -12.14 -30.13 -5.68
CA ILE A 733 -12.39 -28.69 -5.81
C ILE A 733 -13.83 -28.43 -6.29
N ASN A 734 -14.27 -29.12 -7.34
CA ASN A 734 -15.59 -28.94 -7.92
C ASN A 734 -16.72 -29.25 -6.93
N VAL A 735 -16.59 -30.29 -6.11
CA VAL A 735 -17.62 -30.65 -5.11
C VAL A 735 -17.61 -29.64 -3.95
N ARG A 736 -16.42 -29.22 -3.47
CA ARG A 736 -16.36 -28.22 -2.40
C ARG A 736 -16.98 -26.89 -2.85
N ARG A 737 -16.67 -26.46 -4.06
CA ARG A 737 -17.24 -25.24 -4.62
C ARG A 737 -18.74 -25.33 -4.88
N LEU A 738 -19.22 -26.49 -5.36
CA LEU A 738 -20.66 -26.75 -5.44
C LEU A 738 -21.36 -26.48 -4.11
N PHE A 739 -20.84 -27.08 -3.01
CA PHE A 739 -21.48 -26.93 -1.71
C PHE A 739 -21.41 -25.49 -1.18
N ILE A 740 -20.29 -24.79 -1.38
CA ILE A 740 -20.17 -23.36 -1.02
C ILE A 740 -21.27 -22.52 -1.70
N VAL A 741 -21.49 -22.74 -2.99
CA VAL A 741 -22.52 -22.00 -3.74
C VAL A 741 -23.92 -22.34 -3.24
N LEU A 742 -24.19 -23.63 -3.02
CA LEU A 742 -25.50 -24.07 -2.54
C LEU A 742 -25.77 -23.55 -1.12
N GLU A 743 -24.78 -23.66 -0.23
CA GLU A 743 -24.86 -23.18 1.14
C GLU A 743 -25.09 -21.67 1.20
N LYS A 744 -24.31 -20.87 0.44
CA LYS A 744 -24.48 -19.41 0.34
C LYS A 744 -25.85 -19.01 -0.20
N ALA A 745 -26.25 -19.61 -1.33
CA ALA A 745 -27.50 -19.27 -1.99
C ALA A 745 -28.72 -19.60 -1.13
N ILE A 746 -28.75 -20.80 -0.55
CA ILE A 746 -29.85 -21.25 0.31
C ILE A 746 -29.86 -20.46 1.63
N ALA A 747 -28.71 -20.21 2.24
CA ALA A 747 -28.62 -19.40 3.47
C ALA A 747 -29.15 -17.98 3.23
N THR A 748 -28.79 -17.35 2.11
CA THR A 748 -29.28 -16.01 1.76
C THR A 748 -30.80 -16.01 1.55
N ALA A 749 -31.34 -17.01 0.85
CA ALA A 749 -32.77 -17.17 0.65
C ALA A 749 -33.51 -17.47 1.95
N SER A 750 -32.90 -18.26 2.85
CA SER A 750 -33.47 -18.61 4.14
C SER A 750 -33.60 -17.45 5.11
N LYS A 751 -32.84 -16.35 4.92
CA LYS A 751 -32.96 -15.13 5.74
C LYS A 751 -34.38 -14.52 5.70
N PHE A 752 -35.10 -14.72 4.61
CA PHE A 752 -36.48 -14.24 4.46
C PHE A 752 -37.49 -15.07 5.28
N THR A 753 -37.10 -16.24 5.80
CA THR A 753 -37.93 -17.09 6.66
C THR A 753 -37.72 -16.76 8.16
N LEU A 754 -36.73 -15.93 8.50
CA LEU A 754 -36.48 -15.48 9.87
C LEU A 754 -37.69 -14.68 10.38
N PHE A 755 -38.06 -14.91 11.64
CA PHE A 755 -39.19 -14.29 12.33
C PHE A 755 -40.57 -14.73 11.83
N GLU A 756 -40.68 -15.65 10.87
CA GLU A 756 -41.93 -16.31 10.51
C GLU A 756 -42.25 -17.45 11.51
N PHE A 757 -43.51 -17.89 11.54
CA PHE A 757 -43.93 -19.02 12.39
C PHE A 757 -43.41 -20.34 11.82
N ASN A 758 -42.95 -21.27 12.68
CA ASN A 758 -42.59 -22.61 12.30
C ASN A 758 -43.86 -23.48 12.15
N ASP A 759 -44.63 -23.28 11.14
CA ASP A 759 -45.85 -24.03 10.80
C ASP A 759 -45.67 -24.82 9.50
N GLU A 760 -46.68 -25.63 9.16
CA GLU A 760 -46.65 -26.42 7.96
C GLU A 760 -46.53 -25.57 6.68
N PHE A 761 -47.11 -24.36 6.67
CA PHE A 761 -47.08 -23.46 5.52
C PHE A 761 -45.65 -22.93 5.29
N THR A 762 -44.99 -22.44 6.33
CA THR A 762 -43.62 -21.94 6.24
C THR A 762 -42.63 -23.05 5.85
N ARG A 763 -42.78 -24.26 6.40
CA ARG A 763 -41.99 -25.42 6.02
C ARG A 763 -42.17 -25.80 4.55
N ALA A 764 -43.44 -25.84 4.10
CA ALA A 764 -43.73 -26.10 2.67
C ALA A 764 -43.20 -24.99 1.74
N SER A 765 -43.28 -23.73 2.18
CA SER A 765 -42.73 -22.59 1.43
C SER A 765 -41.21 -22.72 1.27
N PHE A 766 -40.47 -23.08 2.31
CA PHE A 766 -39.05 -23.35 2.23
C PHE A 766 -38.72 -24.47 1.25
N VAL A 767 -39.43 -25.60 1.31
CA VAL A 767 -39.23 -26.72 0.38
C VAL A 767 -39.50 -26.29 -1.06
N ASN A 768 -40.56 -25.50 -1.26
CA ASN A 768 -40.93 -24.96 -2.58
C ASN A 768 -39.92 -23.92 -3.11
N LEU A 769 -39.22 -23.24 -2.24
CA LEU A 769 -38.15 -22.31 -2.61
C LEU A 769 -36.87 -23.07 -3.02
N VAL A 770 -36.44 -24.04 -2.20
CA VAL A 770 -35.18 -24.76 -2.40
C VAL A 770 -35.22 -25.81 -3.50
N THR A 771 -36.35 -26.53 -3.65
CA THR A 771 -36.49 -27.63 -4.64
C THR A 771 -36.29 -27.21 -6.09
N PRO A 772 -36.86 -26.10 -6.60
CA PRO A 772 -36.62 -25.61 -7.97
C PRO A 772 -35.16 -25.25 -8.22
N PHE A 773 -34.51 -24.61 -7.26
CA PHE A 773 -33.10 -24.25 -7.36
C PHE A 773 -32.20 -25.49 -7.47
N LEU A 774 -32.38 -26.48 -6.60
CA LEU A 774 -31.62 -27.72 -6.68
C LEU A 774 -31.91 -28.51 -7.97
N ARG A 775 -33.13 -28.42 -8.49
CA ARG A 775 -33.51 -29.04 -9.78
C ARG A 775 -32.82 -28.33 -10.96
N ASP A 776 -32.65 -27.00 -10.89
CA ASP A 776 -31.86 -26.26 -11.88
C ASP A 776 -30.39 -26.70 -11.85
N VAL A 777 -29.78 -26.77 -10.66
CA VAL A 777 -28.41 -27.29 -10.49
C VAL A 777 -28.27 -28.72 -10.98
N GLN A 778 -29.29 -29.57 -10.78
CA GLN A 778 -29.35 -30.93 -11.32
C GLN A 778 -29.41 -30.90 -12.86
N GLY A 779 -30.26 -30.09 -13.46
CA GLY A 779 -30.36 -29.89 -14.91
C GLY A 779 -29.03 -29.41 -15.51
N ARG A 780 -28.27 -28.56 -14.78
CA ARG A 780 -26.93 -28.08 -15.15
C ARG A 780 -25.80 -29.04 -14.75
N ARG A 781 -26.13 -30.28 -14.38
CA ARG A 781 -25.20 -31.39 -14.10
C ARG A 781 -24.32 -31.20 -12.84
N GLY A 782 -24.70 -30.34 -11.88
CA GLY A 782 -24.00 -30.17 -10.62
C GLY A 782 -24.24 -31.29 -9.64
N ILE A 783 -25.46 -31.80 -9.60
CA ILE A 783 -25.89 -32.89 -8.72
C ILE A 783 -26.59 -34.00 -9.53
N THR A 784 -26.48 -35.22 -9.06
CA THR A 784 -27.14 -36.36 -9.68
C THR A 784 -28.52 -36.63 -9.08
N ASP A 785 -28.69 -36.38 -7.78
CA ASP A 785 -29.91 -36.57 -7.05
C ASP A 785 -29.92 -35.70 -5.79
N PHE A 786 -31.12 -35.34 -5.31
CA PHE A 786 -31.27 -34.55 -4.09
C PHE A 786 -32.60 -34.86 -3.40
N ALA A 787 -32.66 -34.56 -2.10
CA ALA A 787 -33.88 -34.58 -1.31
C ALA A 787 -33.86 -33.41 -0.31
N VAL A 788 -35.01 -32.76 -0.18
CA VAL A 788 -35.21 -31.66 0.81
C VAL A 788 -36.28 -32.16 1.77
N ILE A 789 -35.95 -32.19 3.05
CA ILE A 789 -36.85 -32.58 4.13
C ILE A 789 -36.99 -31.40 5.08
N CYS A 790 -38.19 -30.90 5.20
CA CYS A 790 -38.57 -29.86 6.14
C CYS A 790 -40.03 -30.10 6.52
N ASP A 791 -40.23 -31.01 7.44
CA ASP A 791 -41.56 -31.45 7.87
C ASP A 791 -41.57 -31.68 9.40
N GLU A 792 -42.58 -32.35 9.93
CA GLU A 792 -42.70 -32.65 11.33
C GLU A 792 -41.67 -33.64 11.86
N THR A 793 -40.97 -34.37 10.98
CA THR A 793 -39.97 -35.36 11.41
C THR A 793 -38.69 -34.72 11.89
N ASN A 794 -38.30 -33.57 11.30
CA ASN A 794 -37.13 -32.78 11.69
C ASN A 794 -37.49 -31.48 12.45
N ASN A 795 -38.77 -31.01 12.40
CA ASN A 795 -39.29 -29.91 13.21
C ASN A 795 -40.28 -30.47 14.26
N THR A 796 -39.74 -31.17 15.24
CA THR A 796 -40.53 -31.71 16.36
C THR A 796 -40.99 -30.59 17.28
N GLY A 797 -41.97 -30.90 18.16
CA GLY A 797 -42.42 -29.90 19.18
C GLY A 797 -41.29 -29.30 20.00
N GLU A 798 -40.24 -30.07 20.31
CA GLU A 798 -39.07 -29.56 21.05
C GLU A 798 -38.23 -28.57 20.22
N VAL A 799 -38.13 -28.75 18.91
CA VAL A 799 -37.44 -27.82 17.99
C VAL A 799 -38.23 -26.51 17.89
N ILE A 800 -39.55 -26.63 17.77
CA ILE A 800 -40.47 -25.49 17.69
C ILE A 800 -40.42 -24.69 19.01
N ASP A 801 -40.42 -25.36 20.15
CA ASP A 801 -40.34 -24.74 21.47
C ASP A 801 -39.01 -24.02 21.74
N ARG A 802 -37.93 -24.42 21.03
CA ARG A 802 -36.64 -23.71 21.05
C ARG A 802 -36.55 -22.55 20.04
N ASN A 803 -37.64 -22.24 19.34
CA ASN A 803 -37.68 -21.26 18.25
C ASN A 803 -36.69 -21.59 17.13
N GLU A 804 -36.46 -22.85 16.85
CA GLU A 804 -35.58 -23.36 15.78
C GLU A 804 -36.40 -23.82 14.59
N PHE A 805 -35.81 -23.69 13.40
CA PHE A 805 -36.33 -24.19 12.13
C PHE A 805 -35.26 -25.05 11.47
N VAL A 806 -35.55 -26.29 11.18
CA VAL A 806 -34.60 -27.28 10.64
C VAL A 806 -35.06 -27.73 9.26
N GLY A 807 -34.19 -27.55 8.27
CA GLY A 807 -34.33 -28.07 6.91
C GLY A 807 -33.15 -28.94 6.53
N ASP A 808 -33.37 -30.22 6.28
CA ASP A 808 -32.32 -31.15 5.90
C ASP A 808 -32.27 -31.27 4.35
N ILE A 809 -31.10 -31.02 3.80
CA ILE A 809 -30.84 -31.04 2.36
C ILE A 809 -29.82 -32.12 2.05
N TYR A 810 -30.26 -33.20 1.42
CA TYR A 810 -29.43 -34.34 1.01
C TYR A 810 -29.03 -34.16 -0.46
N ILE A 811 -27.73 -34.20 -0.76
CA ILE A 811 -27.21 -33.97 -2.11
C ILE A 811 -26.24 -35.06 -2.49
N LYS A 812 -26.43 -35.61 -3.71
CA LYS A 812 -25.48 -36.50 -4.37
C LYS A 812 -24.74 -35.71 -5.47
N PRO A 813 -23.48 -35.20 -5.20
CA PRO A 813 -22.76 -34.41 -6.17
C PRO A 813 -22.33 -35.23 -7.38
N ALA A 814 -22.25 -34.58 -8.54
CA ALA A 814 -21.64 -35.18 -9.73
C ALA A 814 -20.11 -35.23 -9.53
N ARG A 815 -19.49 -36.31 -9.93
CA ARG A 815 -18.04 -36.52 -9.82
C ARG A 815 -17.34 -36.31 -11.16
N SER A 816 -16.17 -35.70 -11.14
CA SER A 816 -15.28 -35.59 -12.28
C SER A 816 -14.67 -36.96 -12.65
N ILE A 817 -14.42 -37.18 -13.94
CA ILE A 817 -13.71 -38.36 -14.41
C ILE A 817 -12.21 -38.12 -14.31
N ASN A 818 -11.53 -38.91 -13.46
CA ASN A 818 -10.10 -38.79 -13.25
C ASN A 818 -9.31 -39.93 -13.91
N PHE A 819 -9.93 -41.05 -14.14
CA PHE A 819 -9.31 -42.22 -14.74
C PHE A 819 -10.17 -42.75 -15.89
N ILE A 820 -9.55 -42.99 -17.02
CA ILE A 820 -10.17 -43.58 -18.21
C ILE A 820 -9.41 -44.88 -18.51
N GLN A 821 -10.09 -45.99 -18.45
CA GLN A 821 -9.52 -47.26 -18.85
C GLN A 821 -10.09 -47.62 -20.24
N LEU A 822 -9.21 -47.81 -21.19
CA LEU A 822 -9.55 -48.20 -22.55
C LEU A 822 -9.05 -49.63 -22.77
N ASN A 823 -9.95 -50.54 -23.03
CA ASN A 823 -9.64 -51.93 -23.33
C ASN A 823 -9.75 -52.14 -24.84
N PHE A 824 -8.64 -52.37 -25.50
CA PHE A 824 -8.62 -52.73 -26.91
C PHE A 824 -8.50 -54.24 -27.02
N VAL A 825 -9.51 -54.85 -27.59
CA VAL A 825 -9.53 -56.31 -27.82
C VAL A 825 -9.32 -56.58 -29.30
N ALA A 826 -8.20 -57.21 -29.65
CA ALA A 826 -7.93 -57.64 -31.00
C ALA A 826 -8.61 -59.01 -31.24
N VAL A 827 -9.49 -59.07 -32.18
CA VAL A 827 -10.23 -60.27 -32.52
C VAL A 827 -9.75 -60.86 -33.87
N ARG A 828 -9.69 -62.17 -33.99
CA ARG A 828 -9.30 -62.85 -35.25
C ARG A 828 -10.35 -62.61 -36.31
N THR A 829 -9.90 -62.53 -37.56
CA THR A 829 -10.78 -62.38 -38.71
C THR A 829 -11.75 -63.56 -38.75
N GLY A 830 -13.04 -63.28 -38.66
CA GLY A 830 -14.07 -64.36 -38.70
C GLY A 830 -14.84 -64.62 -37.39
N VAL A 831 -14.51 -63.88 -36.28
CA VAL A 831 -15.25 -63.96 -35.03
C VAL A 831 -16.24 -62.77 -34.97
N GLU A 832 -17.51 -63.11 -34.75
CA GLU A 832 -18.53 -62.06 -34.58
C GLU A 832 -18.33 -61.30 -33.25
N PHE A 833 -18.42 -59.99 -33.27
CA PHE A 833 -18.24 -59.12 -32.04
C PHE A 833 -19.23 -59.50 -30.92
N SER A 834 -20.39 -60.02 -31.23
CA SER A 834 -21.39 -60.51 -30.26
C SER A 834 -20.90 -61.66 -29.36
N GLU A 835 -20.02 -62.52 -29.88
CA GLU A 835 -19.43 -63.66 -29.13
C GLU A 835 -18.35 -63.17 -28.12
N VAL A 836 -17.65 -62.02 -28.41
CA VAL A 836 -16.58 -61.48 -27.56
C VAL A 836 -17.17 -60.59 -26.48
N ILE A 837 -18.24 -59.87 -26.78
CA ILE A 837 -18.89 -58.94 -25.84
C ILE A 837 -19.57 -59.72 -24.68
N GLY A 838 -20.00 -60.98 -24.88
CA GLY A 838 -20.62 -61.76 -23.83
C GLY A 838 -19.67 -62.44 -22.83
N GLN A 839 -18.33 -62.28 -22.98
CA GLN A 839 -17.33 -62.91 -22.13
C GLN A 839 -16.56 -61.91 -21.21
N PHE A 840 -16.92 -60.62 -21.23
CA PHE A 840 -16.30 -59.60 -20.37
C PHE A 840 -17.29 -59.02 -19.38
#